data_7abc2d903fb240e4d57e145deec1de73
#
_entry.id   7abc2d903fb240e4d57e145deec1de73
#
_cell.length_a   1.000
_cell.length_b   1.000
_cell.length_c   1.000
_cell.angle_alpha   90.00
_cell.angle_beta   90.00
_cell.angle_gamma   90.00
#
_symmetry.space_group_name_H-M   'P 1'
#
loop_
_entity.id
_entity.type
_entity.pdbx_description
1 polymer ?
#
loop_
_entity_poly.entity_id
_entity_poly.type
_entity_poly.pdbx_seq_one_letter_code
_entity_poly.pdbx_strand_id
1 'polypeptide(L)'
;MKRKQVLAFMLTAAMGMSSLAPVSAFAAEDDFAAAVQSSFAAPEMSDRPYARWWLAEGSHTDETLRESVKELYESGFGGVEFVTLTSEAEILDDATYGWGSPEWIHDTKVIIEECHKYGMSVSMTGGTYWATANLPTIHPDQQEASQELGYTTVNLKNEDGKNTSYSGALPLCSLPGTATKQTLVSVIAAKVEDFGTPATVDEESGEIIDPGVKSVINTDSMTVITDLAVQKEDGSYQIDFTAEDNSDYTLFAFYQYGTSESYAAANTGEGYTINYFDPAGANALMSYWDKNVLTEDVMALISQIDEAALYMDSLELMTKGENSTKQLWCTDMLSQFKNRRGYDLEKYLPLLIRETPDTLGGMGEHLTYVYDFTDTEEINIDYLRNDFFQTETELYQENCLDILHNWLNEKGMYLRAENSYGKTFEVSQTVSSVDYLETESFEFAAELDSYRNFSGPAHVYDKRLSSESGASIMTNYLWNNGYYRQIFYTQYAAGIQKTVTHGYSSEYGPDASVAWPGYEGMTNLIAERFNKRQPASIDYPDVNTHLSRIQKALEEGVPQVDIAMIRTDYYLNNLLTDVSSSGVYNNALHNNEAYYWTDLGLQDKGYTYDYFSSYTFMDDEVNVSDGMINSDGVAYKAVVVMQDELPLEAAQKLKEAAQNGLPVLFVNNVVEHPNNSGVDKVNTIAASTTGCNDGLDAELAAVVEEIKALDNVKTIDSCAEALNALAELGVTPRAENVESNHKLLTNMRKADDATYLYVYHYMYEDEEAYTGQIAVEGTYQPYILDTWSGDVDKVTDAVCENGKTVLNVTLEPGEVALYVLNPNEEAVYEENTAQSTETELTGWNLTVDSYTPGDKKERTEKNVETGVTTTEVTYETNHEIIDAGQLTELLSWRDLESIGDTVSGVGTYTTTFTVPEDFDVETEKVVFKADSFNYGTAMITVNDQKVPVDMDTATADITKAVVPGENTISVRVTSSLCNVARGYEPIFWLTNETEPADYGMTGKTTLTFTTNK
;
A
#
# COMPACT_ATOMS: atom_id res chain seq x y z
N MET A 1 -23.41 12.58 -27.91
CA MET A 1 -22.43 11.79 -28.72
C MET A 1 -21.75 12.59 -29.84
N LYS A 2 -21.45 13.86 -29.74
CA LYS A 2 -20.63 14.63 -30.72
C LYS A 2 -19.95 15.87 -30.10
N ARG A 3 -19.90 15.99 -28.75
CA ARG A 3 -19.22 17.08 -28.04
C ARG A 3 -18.07 16.63 -27.14
N LYS A 4 -17.93 15.31 -26.88
CA LYS A 4 -16.83 14.77 -26.08
C LYS A 4 -15.53 14.51 -26.87
N GLN A 5 -15.61 14.41 -28.18
CA GLN A 5 -14.41 14.19 -29.03
C GLN A 5 -13.63 15.46 -29.39
N VAL A 6 -14.08 16.64 -29.01
CA VAL A 6 -13.38 17.92 -29.31
C VAL A 6 -12.61 18.43 -28.08
N LEU A 7 -12.93 17.99 -26.87
CA LEU A 7 -12.15 18.37 -25.68
C LEU A 7 -10.93 17.45 -25.45
N ALA A 8 -11.02 16.18 -25.78
CA ALA A 8 -9.87 15.26 -25.70
C ALA A 8 -8.74 15.64 -26.67
N PHE A 9 -9.08 16.24 -27.83
CA PHE A 9 -8.08 16.68 -28.82
C PHE A 9 -7.39 18.03 -28.52
N MET A 10 -7.86 18.76 -27.49
CA MET A 10 -7.22 20.04 -27.09
C MET A 10 -6.39 19.93 -25.82
N LEU A 11 -6.59 18.92 -24.98
CA LEU A 11 -5.69 18.65 -23.84
C LEU A 11 -4.45 17.86 -24.25
N THR A 12 -4.54 16.99 -25.25
CA THR A 12 -3.36 16.29 -25.81
C THR A 12 -2.43 17.20 -26.61
N ALA A 13 -2.85 18.43 -26.93
CA ALA A 13 -2.03 19.40 -27.67
C ALA A 13 -1.30 20.41 -26.77
N ALA A 14 -1.51 20.42 -25.46
CA ALA A 14 -0.88 21.34 -24.52
C ALA A 14 0.21 20.68 -23.66
N MET A 15 0.26 19.34 -23.58
CA MET A 15 1.36 18.60 -22.95
C MET A 15 2.44 18.13 -23.94
N GLY A 16 2.32 18.49 -25.23
CA GLY A 16 3.20 18.05 -26.30
C GLY A 16 4.15 19.13 -26.83
N MET A 17 4.60 20.10 -26.03
CA MET A 17 5.57 21.12 -26.48
C MET A 17 6.77 21.33 -25.55
N SER A 18 7.24 20.28 -24.90
CA SER A 18 8.61 20.26 -24.43
C SER A 18 9.26 18.97 -24.94
N SER A 19 10.21 19.16 -25.88
CA SER A 19 11.07 18.14 -26.49
C SER A 19 10.48 17.19 -27.56
N LEU A 20 10.01 17.71 -28.68
CA LEU A 20 10.11 16.99 -29.95
C LEU A 20 11.40 17.36 -30.64
N ALA A 21 12.51 16.74 -30.24
CA ALA A 21 13.58 16.48 -31.19
C ALA A 21 13.08 15.30 -32.07
N PRO A 22 13.25 15.35 -33.42
CA PRO A 22 12.87 14.24 -34.25
C PRO A 22 13.81 13.07 -33.90
N VAL A 23 13.24 11.95 -33.37
CA VAL A 23 13.97 10.70 -33.23
C VAL A 23 14.24 10.21 -34.65
N SER A 24 15.45 10.47 -35.12
CA SER A 24 15.97 9.82 -36.32
C SER A 24 16.22 8.36 -35.99
N ALA A 25 15.78 7.46 -36.84
CA ALA A 25 16.04 6.04 -36.74
C ALA A 25 17.51 5.78 -36.33
N PHE A 26 17.65 5.10 -35.18
CA PHE A 26 18.93 4.76 -34.59
C PHE A 26 19.77 3.97 -35.58
N ALA A 27 21.00 4.38 -35.74
CA ALA A 27 22.03 3.71 -36.51
C ALA A 27 23.29 3.68 -35.65
N ALA A 28 23.56 2.56 -35.05
CA ALA A 28 24.78 2.04 -34.45
C ALA A 28 24.59 1.62 -32.98
N GLU A 29 25.25 0.55 -32.58
CA GLU A 29 25.24 -0.05 -31.24
C GLU A 29 25.52 0.95 -30.10
N ASP A 30 26.38 1.94 -30.35
CA ASP A 30 26.80 2.96 -29.39
C ASP A 30 25.69 3.97 -29.04
N ASP A 31 24.64 4.09 -29.86
CA ASP A 31 23.61 5.12 -29.68
C ASP A 31 22.50 4.70 -28.71
N PHE A 32 22.12 3.42 -28.63
CA PHE A 32 21.05 2.93 -27.73
C PHE A 32 21.50 2.97 -26.27
N ALA A 33 22.62 2.35 -25.93
CA ALA A 33 23.15 2.35 -24.57
C ALA A 33 23.41 3.76 -24.06
N ALA A 34 24.00 4.63 -24.90
CA ALA A 34 24.25 6.03 -24.53
C ALA A 34 22.95 6.82 -24.30
N ALA A 35 21.91 6.58 -25.09
CA ALA A 35 20.61 7.22 -24.92
C ALA A 35 19.95 6.80 -23.59
N VAL A 36 19.92 5.49 -23.29
CA VAL A 36 19.40 4.95 -22.04
C VAL A 36 20.21 5.50 -20.86
N GLN A 37 21.53 5.43 -20.90
CA GLN A 37 22.41 5.90 -19.84
C GLN A 37 22.21 7.38 -19.55
N SER A 38 22.01 8.21 -20.57
CA SER A 38 21.80 9.65 -20.40
C SER A 38 20.59 10.00 -19.51
N SER A 39 19.50 9.23 -19.59
CA SER A 39 18.31 9.42 -18.78
C SER A 39 18.38 8.65 -17.46
N PHE A 40 18.98 7.47 -17.45
CA PHE A 40 19.06 6.57 -16.30
C PHE A 40 20.08 7.04 -15.24
N ALA A 41 21.25 7.53 -15.66
CA ALA A 41 22.31 7.94 -14.73
C ALA A 41 21.89 9.10 -13.80
N ALA A 42 21.03 10.00 -14.31
CA ALA A 42 20.55 11.18 -13.58
C ALA A 42 19.03 11.25 -13.63
N PRO A 43 18.31 10.50 -12.79
CA PRO A 43 16.85 10.51 -12.75
C PRO A 43 16.31 11.92 -12.45
N GLU A 44 15.14 12.22 -13.01
CA GLU A 44 14.46 13.49 -12.82
C GLU A 44 13.82 13.59 -11.42
N MET A 45 13.29 14.75 -11.06
CA MET A 45 12.63 14.95 -9.76
C MET A 45 11.40 14.06 -9.62
N SER A 46 10.65 13.88 -10.69
CA SER A 46 9.47 13.00 -10.75
C SER A 46 9.78 11.51 -10.53
N ASP A 47 11.01 11.09 -10.86
CA ASP A 47 11.43 9.68 -10.69
C ASP A 47 11.75 9.33 -9.23
N ARG A 48 11.95 10.34 -8.36
CA ARG A 48 12.40 10.17 -6.99
C ARG A 48 11.28 9.65 -6.08
N PRO A 49 11.60 8.88 -5.02
CA PRO A 49 10.62 8.52 -3.99
C PRO A 49 10.06 9.76 -3.30
N TYR A 50 8.87 9.65 -2.75
CA TYR A 50 8.25 10.69 -1.92
C TYR A 50 8.41 10.37 -0.45
N ALA A 51 8.12 11.35 0.42
CA ALA A 51 8.13 11.17 1.86
C ALA A 51 6.82 11.65 2.48
N ARG A 52 6.25 10.85 3.36
CA ARG A 52 5.18 11.25 4.27
C ARG A 52 5.80 12.04 5.42
N TRP A 53 5.33 13.25 5.62
CA TRP A 53 5.89 14.20 6.56
C TRP A 53 4.88 14.56 7.66
N TRP A 54 5.22 14.21 8.88
CA TRP A 54 4.40 14.43 10.06
C TRP A 54 4.59 15.83 10.65
N LEU A 55 3.50 16.58 10.76
CA LEU A 55 3.46 17.94 11.30
C LEU A 55 2.59 18.03 12.53
N ALA A 56 3.01 18.81 13.51
CA ALA A 56 2.18 19.16 14.67
C ALA A 56 1.25 20.32 14.32
N GLU A 57 0.20 20.05 13.53
CA GLU A 57 -0.73 21.06 13.03
C GLU A 57 0.02 22.30 12.45
N GLY A 58 -0.42 23.52 12.73
CA GLY A 58 0.23 24.75 12.29
C GLY A 58 1.24 25.30 13.30
N SER A 59 1.87 24.48 14.12
CA SER A 59 2.73 24.93 15.23
C SER A 59 4.23 24.87 14.93
N HIS A 60 4.61 25.01 13.68
CA HIS A 60 6.00 25.06 13.26
C HIS A 60 6.44 26.49 12.92
N THR A 61 7.75 26.76 13.02
CA THR A 61 8.32 28.00 12.53
C THR A 61 8.60 27.91 11.02
N ASP A 62 8.59 29.04 10.31
CA ASP A 62 8.97 29.10 8.89
C ASP A 62 10.37 28.50 8.67
N GLU A 63 11.30 28.73 9.59
CA GLU A 63 12.66 28.21 9.50
C GLU A 63 12.66 26.68 9.54
N THR A 64 11.91 26.05 10.46
CA THR A 64 11.79 24.60 10.56
C THR A 64 11.16 24.00 9.31
N LEU A 65 10.08 24.59 8.79
CA LEU A 65 9.41 24.09 7.58
C LEU A 65 10.35 24.15 6.37
N ARG A 66 11.06 25.28 6.16
CA ARG A 66 11.99 25.44 5.04
C ARG A 66 13.23 24.52 5.17
N GLU A 67 13.75 24.35 6.38
CA GLU A 67 14.82 23.39 6.64
C GLU A 67 14.40 21.95 6.36
N SER A 68 13.18 21.57 6.74
CA SER A 68 12.65 20.23 6.50
C SER A 68 12.47 19.91 5.01
N VAL A 69 11.87 20.82 4.25
CA VAL A 69 11.77 20.65 2.78
C VAL A 69 13.15 20.56 2.13
N LYS A 70 14.08 21.42 2.55
CA LYS A 70 15.47 21.38 2.07
C LYS A 70 16.16 20.06 2.39
N GLU A 71 15.99 19.56 3.62
CA GLU A 71 16.54 18.26 4.05
C GLU A 71 15.99 17.11 3.20
N LEU A 72 14.68 17.06 2.96
CA LEU A 72 14.05 16.07 2.10
C LEU A 72 14.59 16.13 0.67
N TYR A 73 14.70 17.33 0.09
CA TYR A 73 15.31 17.52 -1.23
C TYR A 73 16.77 17.05 -1.28
N GLU A 74 17.60 17.43 -0.30
CA GLU A 74 19.01 17.04 -0.21
C GLU A 74 19.18 15.54 0.06
N SER A 75 18.23 14.90 0.72
CA SER A 75 18.16 13.45 0.91
C SER A 75 17.70 12.69 -0.34
N GLY A 76 17.33 13.38 -1.42
CA GLY A 76 16.97 12.78 -2.69
C GLY A 76 15.49 12.46 -2.87
N PHE A 77 14.58 12.99 -2.02
CA PHE A 77 13.15 12.89 -2.23
C PHE A 77 12.65 13.84 -3.31
N GLY A 78 11.65 13.42 -4.08
CA GLY A 78 11.05 14.18 -5.17
C GLY A 78 9.72 14.86 -4.82
N GLY A 79 9.12 14.50 -3.72
CA GLY A 79 7.86 15.05 -3.25
C GLY A 79 7.64 14.86 -1.76
N VAL A 80 6.70 15.62 -1.24
CA VAL A 80 6.26 15.52 0.15
C VAL A 80 4.75 15.28 0.20
N GLU A 81 4.34 14.41 1.09
CA GLU A 81 2.99 14.31 1.54
C GLU A 81 2.95 14.76 2.99
N PHE A 82 2.42 15.94 3.26
CA PHE A 82 2.39 16.41 4.63
C PHE A 82 1.04 16.12 5.28
N VAL A 83 1.15 15.53 6.46
CA VAL A 83 0.03 15.12 7.30
C VAL A 83 0.07 15.94 8.57
N THR A 84 -0.96 16.72 8.83
CA THR A 84 -1.08 17.44 10.09
C THR A 84 -1.75 16.56 11.13
N LEU A 85 -1.11 16.43 12.28
CA LEU A 85 -1.56 15.59 13.38
C LEU A 85 -1.85 16.44 14.61
N THR A 86 -2.77 15.97 15.44
CA THR A 86 -2.79 16.42 16.82
C THR A 86 -1.45 16.12 17.45
N SER A 87 -0.81 17.15 17.96
CA SER A 87 0.29 16.92 18.88
C SER A 87 -0.24 16.21 20.13
N GLU A 88 0.49 15.22 20.65
CA GLU A 88 0.26 14.70 21.99
C GLU A 88 0.50 15.74 23.07
N ALA A 89 1.07 16.86 22.69
CA ALA A 89 1.18 18.02 23.54
C ALA A 89 -0.20 18.65 23.72
N GLU A 90 -0.81 18.45 24.87
CA GLU A 90 -2.05 19.12 25.33
C GLU A 90 -1.95 20.66 25.34
N ILE A 91 -0.88 21.23 24.81
CA ILE A 91 -0.54 22.66 24.84
C ILE A 91 -0.89 23.41 23.56
N LEU A 92 -1.24 22.72 22.46
CA LEU A 92 -1.62 23.40 21.24
C LEU A 92 -3.05 23.93 21.32
N ASP A 93 -3.20 25.21 20.96
CA ASP A 93 -4.49 25.89 20.90
C ASP A 93 -5.05 25.79 19.48
N ASP A 94 -6.15 25.08 19.30
CA ASP A 94 -6.80 24.89 17.99
C ASP A 94 -7.17 26.19 17.32
N ALA A 95 -7.62 27.17 18.07
CA ALA A 95 -7.98 28.44 17.48
C ALA A 95 -6.79 29.14 16.83
N THR A 96 -5.57 28.83 17.29
CA THR A 96 -4.32 29.35 16.75
C THR A 96 -3.71 28.41 15.73
N TYR A 97 -3.58 27.12 16.05
CA TYR A 97 -2.76 26.17 15.30
C TYR A 97 -3.56 25.08 14.56
N GLY A 98 -4.85 24.92 14.88
CA GLY A 98 -5.66 23.85 14.35
C GLY A 98 -5.90 23.94 12.85
N TRP A 99 -6.32 22.85 12.27
CA TRP A 99 -6.57 22.68 10.85
C TRP A 99 -7.43 23.79 10.25
N GLY A 100 -6.93 24.42 9.19
CA GLY A 100 -7.58 25.57 8.54
C GLY A 100 -7.52 26.88 9.29
N SER A 101 -6.78 26.98 10.42
CA SER A 101 -6.48 28.25 11.07
C SER A 101 -5.56 29.11 10.20
N PRO A 102 -5.47 30.43 10.45
CA PRO A 102 -4.54 31.27 9.69
C PRO A 102 -3.08 30.82 9.76
N GLU A 103 -2.64 30.27 10.90
CA GLU A 103 -1.29 29.75 11.08
C GLU A 103 -1.07 28.47 10.27
N TRP A 104 -2.02 27.54 10.35
CA TRP A 104 -1.97 26.31 9.55
C TRP A 104 -1.93 26.59 8.03
N ILE A 105 -2.71 27.57 7.56
CA ILE A 105 -2.69 28.00 6.15
C ILE A 105 -1.37 28.66 5.79
N HIS A 106 -0.80 29.44 6.71
CA HIS A 106 0.53 30.05 6.52
C HIS A 106 1.60 28.97 6.39
N ASP A 107 1.64 27.99 7.28
CA ASP A 107 2.58 26.87 7.23
C ASP A 107 2.44 26.09 5.91
N THR A 108 1.21 25.82 5.48
CA THR A 108 0.93 25.20 4.17
C THR A 108 1.53 26.00 3.02
N LYS A 109 1.42 27.33 3.02
CA LYS A 109 2.04 28.19 1.99
C LYS A 109 3.56 28.10 2.01
N VAL A 110 4.16 28.14 3.19
CA VAL A 110 5.62 28.03 3.37
C VAL A 110 6.15 26.71 2.79
N ILE A 111 5.44 25.62 3.06
CA ILE A 111 5.79 24.29 2.51
C ILE A 111 5.71 24.32 0.98
N ILE A 112 4.60 24.78 0.40
CA ILE A 112 4.41 24.79 -1.05
C ILE A 112 5.44 25.72 -1.74
N GLU A 113 5.72 26.90 -1.17
CA GLU A 113 6.74 27.81 -1.68
C GLU A 113 8.13 27.17 -1.73
N GLU A 114 8.52 26.48 -0.65
CA GLU A 114 9.84 25.86 -0.57
C GLU A 114 9.92 24.61 -1.47
N CYS A 115 8.84 23.80 -1.57
CA CYS A 115 8.75 22.69 -2.52
C CYS A 115 8.86 23.18 -3.98
N HIS A 116 8.16 24.26 -4.35
CA HIS A 116 8.30 24.87 -5.68
C HIS A 116 9.74 25.28 -5.98
N LYS A 117 10.43 25.89 -5.02
CA LYS A 117 11.83 26.31 -5.18
C LYS A 117 12.76 25.15 -5.58
N TYR A 118 12.48 23.94 -5.11
CA TYR A 118 13.26 22.75 -5.44
C TYR A 118 12.65 21.87 -6.53
N GLY A 119 11.47 22.22 -7.06
CA GLY A 119 10.75 21.45 -8.07
C GLY A 119 10.17 20.14 -7.52
N MET A 120 9.83 20.11 -6.22
CA MET A 120 9.24 18.96 -5.55
C MET A 120 7.73 18.95 -5.68
N SER A 121 7.14 17.76 -5.76
CA SER A 121 5.69 17.52 -5.70
C SER A 121 5.13 17.71 -4.30
N VAL A 122 3.82 18.02 -4.21
CA VAL A 122 3.13 18.26 -2.93
C VAL A 122 1.83 17.48 -2.89
N SER A 123 1.61 16.73 -1.82
CA SER A 123 0.33 16.14 -1.48
C SER A 123 -0.14 16.62 -0.12
N MET A 124 -1.42 16.97 -0.02
CA MET A 124 -2.06 17.43 1.21
C MET A 124 -3.14 16.43 1.61
N THR A 125 -3.25 16.09 2.89
CA THR A 125 -4.34 15.23 3.37
C THR A 125 -5.69 15.97 3.37
N GLY A 126 -6.78 15.22 3.24
CA GLY A 126 -8.13 15.76 3.16
C GLY A 126 -8.64 16.51 4.39
N GLY A 127 -7.95 16.36 5.52
CA GLY A 127 -8.22 17.02 6.78
C GLY A 127 -7.01 16.94 7.69
N THR A 128 -7.24 17.12 8.99
CA THR A 128 -6.25 16.77 9.99
C THR A 128 -6.25 15.26 10.22
N TYR A 129 -5.13 14.71 10.61
CA TYR A 129 -4.92 13.27 10.75
C TYR A 129 -4.87 12.55 9.38
N TRP A 130 -4.58 11.23 9.39
CA TRP A 130 -4.52 10.46 8.13
C TRP A 130 -5.90 10.00 7.68
N ALA A 131 -6.72 9.55 8.58
CA ALA A 131 -7.85 8.69 8.30
C ALA A 131 -9.03 9.38 7.65
N THR A 132 -9.05 10.65 7.32
CA THR A 132 -10.22 11.15 6.61
C THR A 132 -10.42 12.67 6.61
N ALA A 133 -11.42 13.07 5.83
CA ALA A 133 -11.92 14.39 5.72
C ALA A 133 -12.72 14.82 6.96
N ASN A 134 -12.05 15.25 8.01
CA ASN A 134 -12.66 15.82 9.20
C ASN A 134 -12.98 17.30 8.98
N LEU A 135 -14.17 17.72 9.36
CA LEU A 135 -14.59 19.11 9.21
C LEU A 135 -15.06 19.71 10.54
N PRO A 136 -14.53 20.88 10.94
CA PRO A 136 -15.00 21.59 12.13
C PRO A 136 -16.35 22.30 11.93
N THR A 137 -16.90 22.25 10.72
CA THR A 137 -18.12 22.99 10.33
C THR A 137 -19.37 22.14 10.22
N ILE A 138 -19.25 20.82 10.42
CA ILE A 138 -20.40 19.90 10.40
C ILE A 138 -20.67 19.35 11.80
N HIS A 139 -21.84 18.75 11.99
CA HIS A 139 -22.26 18.17 13.26
C HIS A 139 -22.87 16.78 13.04
N PRO A 140 -22.72 15.80 13.92
CA PRO A 140 -23.25 14.45 13.76
C PRO A 140 -24.74 14.35 13.44
N ASP A 141 -25.53 15.34 13.84
CA ASP A 141 -26.96 15.40 13.52
C ASP A 141 -27.30 15.81 12.06
N GLN A 142 -26.28 16.06 11.24
CA GLN A 142 -26.41 16.51 9.86
C GLN A 142 -26.06 15.37 8.90
N GLN A 143 -26.65 15.36 7.71
CA GLN A 143 -26.36 14.33 6.70
C GLN A 143 -24.95 14.44 6.11
N GLU A 144 -24.31 15.58 6.24
CA GLU A 144 -22.92 15.85 5.84
C GLU A 144 -21.91 15.06 6.67
N ALA A 145 -22.27 14.73 7.90
CA ALA A 145 -21.42 13.95 8.82
C ALA A 145 -21.69 12.46 8.70
N SER A 146 -20.66 11.66 8.99
CA SER A 146 -20.75 10.20 9.01
C SER A 146 -21.93 9.71 9.86
N GLN A 147 -22.71 8.82 9.29
CA GLN A 147 -23.92 8.23 9.89
C GLN A 147 -23.75 6.73 10.04
N GLU A 148 -24.42 6.14 11.02
CA GLU A 148 -24.49 4.69 11.18
C GLU A 148 -25.94 4.22 11.39
N LEU A 149 -26.14 2.93 11.11
CA LEU A 149 -27.36 2.23 11.44
C LEU A 149 -27.24 1.56 12.81
N GLY A 150 -28.05 2.00 13.76
CA GLY A 150 -28.16 1.33 15.06
C GLY A 150 -29.46 0.53 15.18
N TYR A 151 -29.54 -0.32 16.18
CA TYR A 151 -30.74 -1.10 16.44
C TYR A 151 -30.98 -1.32 17.91
N THR A 152 -32.24 -1.54 18.25
CA THR A 152 -32.68 -2.01 19.56
C THR A 152 -33.67 -3.16 19.39
N THR A 153 -33.85 -3.98 20.42
CA THR A 153 -34.75 -5.13 20.34
C THR A 153 -35.77 -5.15 21.50
N VAL A 154 -36.92 -5.73 21.19
CA VAL A 154 -37.92 -6.13 22.19
C VAL A 154 -38.20 -7.62 22.05
N ASN A 155 -37.69 -8.41 22.96
CA ASN A 155 -37.89 -9.87 22.98
C ASN A 155 -39.23 -10.24 23.63
N LEU A 156 -40.07 -10.96 22.88
CA LEU A 156 -41.41 -11.34 23.25
C LEU A 156 -41.48 -12.86 23.39
N LYS A 157 -41.30 -13.36 24.62
CA LYS A 157 -41.49 -14.80 24.94
C LYS A 157 -42.96 -15.06 25.22
N ASN A 158 -43.51 -16.06 24.57
CA ASN A 158 -44.89 -16.47 24.73
C ASN A 158 -45.04 -17.43 25.95
N GLU A 159 -45.65 -16.93 27.00
CA GLU A 159 -45.84 -17.69 28.22
C GLU A 159 -47.31 -18.14 28.45
N ASP A 160 -48.28 -17.55 27.75
CA ASP A 160 -49.73 -17.76 28.01
C ASP A 160 -50.46 -18.52 26.89
N GLY A 161 -49.76 -18.85 25.80
CA GLY A 161 -50.29 -19.61 24.66
C GLY A 161 -51.32 -18.85 23.79
N LYS A 162 -51.47 -17.52 23.99
CA LYS A 162 -52.23 -16.65 23.11
C LYS A 162 -51.29 -16.06 22.01
N ASN A 163 -51.92 -15.39 21.07
CA ASN A 163 -51.14 -14.65 20.07
C ASN A 163 -50.18 -13.66 20.77
N THR A 164 -48.92 -13.74 20.39
CA THR A 164 -47.88 -12.87 20.97
C THR A 164 -48.15 -11.42 20.62
N SER A 165 -48.10 -10.56 21.62
CA SER A 165 -48.42 -9.15 21.44
C SER A 165 -47.56 -8.25 22.30
N TYR A 166 -47.34 -7.01 21.81
CA TYR A 166 -46.64 -5.99 22.52
C TYR A 166 -47.34 -4.63 22.32
N SER A 167 -47.55 -3.93 23.42
CA SER A 167 -48.05 -2.54 23.44
C SER A 167 -47.14 -1.74 24.34
N GLY A 168 -46.27 -0.93 23.76
CA GLY A 168 -45.25 -0.24 24.53
C GLY A 168 -44.37 0.68 23.70
N ALA A 169 -43.44 1.40 24.36
CA ALA A 169 -42.45 2.22 23.67
C ALA A 169 -41.36 1.29 23.07
N LEU A 170 -40.90 1.63 21.86
CA LEU A 170 -39.67 1.06 21.30
C LEU A 170 -38.46 1.68 22.04
N PRO A 171 -37.51 0.86 22.49
CA PRO A 171 -36.27 1.39 23.05
C PRO A 171 -35.56 2.25 22.02
N LEU A 172 -34.95 3.34 22.46
CA LEU A 172 -34.09 4.19 21.61
C LEU A 172 -32.65 3.73 21.74
N CYS A 173 -31.83 3.99 20.72
CA CYS A 173 -30.39 3.75 20.79
C CYS A 173 -29.72 4.75 21.76
N SER A 174 -28.65 4.32 22.41
CA SER A 174 -27.71 5.20 23.09
C SER A 174 -26.89 5.93 22.02
N LEU A 175 -26.98 7.25 21.98
CA LEU A 175 -26.29 8.02 20.95
C LEU A 175 -24.82 8.26 21.32
N PRO A 176 -23.89 8.11 20.38
CA PRO A 176 -22.47 8.32 20.64
C PRO A 176 -22.10 9.81 20.68
N GLY A 177 -21.10 10.15 21.47
CA GLY A 177 -20.46 11.46 21.49
C GLY A 177 -21.43 12.63 21.62
N THR A 178 -21.43 13.49 20.62
CA THR A 178 -22.25 14.71 20.55
C THR A 178 -23.53 14.57 19.72
N ALA A 179 -23.80 13.41 19.15
CA ALA A 179 -25.05 13.16 18.45
C ALA A 179 -26.26 13.33 19.39
N THR A 180 -27.29 14.04 18.94
CA THR A 180 -28.48 14.34 19.76
C THR A 180 -29.77 13.85 19.11
N LYS A 181 -29.71 13.37 17.86
CA LYS A 181 -30.89 12.93 17.09
C LYS A 181 -30.71 11.53 16.55
N GLN A 182 -31.79 10.80 16.56
CA GLN A 182 -31.91 9.55 15.83
C GLN A 182 -33.25 9.51 15.08
N THR A 183 -33.25 8.87 13.93
CA THR A 183 -34.45 8.72 13.08
C THR A 183 -34.77 7.25 12.92
N LEU A 184 -36.01 6.88 13.19
CA LEU A 184 -36.45 5.49 12.96
C LEU A 184 -36.40 5.19 11.45
N VAL A 185 -35.63 4.17 11.07
CA VAL A 185 -35.51 3.66 9.72
C VAL A 185 -36.57 2.58 9.45
N SER A 186 -36.63 1.59 10.35
CA SER A 186 -37.57 0.48 10.19
C SER A 186 -37.85 -0.24 11.51
N VAL A 187 -38.99 -0.93 11.56
CA VAL A 187 -39.31 -1.90 12.62
C VAL A 187 -39.64 -3.25 11.98
N ILE A 188 -38.90 -4.28 12.36
CA ILE A 188 -39.06 -5.64 11.84
C ILE A 188 -39.51 -6.56 12.97
N ALA A 189 -40.60 -7.30 12.74
CA ALA A 189 -41.01 -8.40 13.62
C ALA A 189 -40.50 -9.72 13.01
N ALA A 190 -39.81 -10.54 13.79
CA ALA A 190 -39.34 -11.86 13.38
C ALA A 190 -39.59 -12.90 14.46
N LYS A 191 -39.96 -14.12 14.05
CA LYS A 191 -40.04 -15.25 14.97
C LYS A 191 -38.64 -15.65 15.42
N VAL A 192 -38.59 -16.12 16.68
CA VAL A 192 -37.36 -16.62 17.29
C VAL A 192 -37.52 -18.11 17.47
N GLU A 193 -36.66 -18.90 16.86
CA GLU A 193 -36.62 -20.36 17.06
C GLU A 193 -35.92 -20.71 18.35
N ASP A 194 -34.87 -19.99 18.71
CA ASP A 194 -34.15 -20.10 19.98
C ASP A 194 -33.60 -18.74 20.40
N PHE A 195 -33.80 -18.30 21.64
CA PHE A 195 -33.22 -17.09 22.16
C PHE A 195 -31.73 -17.23 22.54
N GLY A 196 -31.18 -18.41 22.43
CA GLY A 196 -29.81 -18.65 22.81
C GLY A 196 -29.49 -18.37 24.29
N THR A 197 -28.21 -18.20 24.54
CA THR A 197 -27.69 -17.83 25.88
C THR A 197 -26.59 -16.76 25.68
N PRO A 198 -26.59 -15.73 26.54
CA PRO A 198 -25.54 -14.71 26.42
C PRO A 198 -24.16 -15.29 26.76
N ALA A 199 -23.12 -14.73 26.14
CA ALA A 199 -21.75 -15.03 26.53
C ALA A 199 -21.51 -14.65 28.00
N THR A 200 -20.65 -15.39 28.68
CA THR A 200 -20.17 -15.04 30.03
C THR A 200 -18.70 -14.72 29.98
N VAL A 201 -18.35 -13.57 30.53
CA VAL A 201 -16.99 -13.08 30.64
C VAL A 201 -16.53 -13.05 32.09
N ASP A 202 -15.26 -13.29 32.33
CA ASP A 202 -14.64 -13.04 33.62
C ASP A 202 -14.61 -11.51 33.88
N GLU A 203 -15.17 -11.06 34.99
CA GLU A 203 -15.30 -9.65 35.33
C GLU A 203 -13.95 -8.97 35.63
N GLU A 204 -12.89 -9.73 35.94
CA GLU A 204 -11.57 -9.19 36.29
C GLU A 204 -10.61 -9.17 35.09
N SER A 205 -10.63 -10.22 34.26
CA SER A 205 -9.71 -10.39 33.12
C SER A 205 -10.33 -9.93 31.79
N GLY A 206 -11.67 -9.90 31.68
CA GLY A 206 -12.37 -9.69 30.43
C GLY A 206 -12.36 -10.92 29.50
N GLU A 207 -11.79 -12.03 29.93
CA GLU A 207 -11.77 -13.27 29.13
C GLU A 207 -13.17 -13.88 28.99
N ILE A 208 -13.47 -14.39 27.78
CA ILE A 208 -14.71 -15.13 27.52
C ILE A 208 -14.61 -16.51 28.17
N ILE A 209 -15.40 -16.75 29.25
CA ILE A 209 -15.49 -18.05 29.92
C ILE A 209 -16.38 -19.01 29.13
N ASP A 210 -17.47 -18.51 28.57
CA ASP A 210 -18.44 -19.24 27.75
C ASP A 210 -18.91 -18.28 26.63
N PRO A 211 -18.72 -18.64 25.36
CA PRO A 211 -19.16 -17.80 24.25
C PRO A 211 -20.68 -17.68 24.14
N GLY A 212 -21.43 -18.47 24.91
CA GLY A 212 -22.87 -18.50 24.80
C GLY A 212 -23.37 -19.21 23.53
N VAL A 213 -24.64 -19.01 23.24
CA VAL A 213 -25.27 -19.50 21.99
C VAL A 213 -26.04 -18.34 21.39
N LYS A 214 -25.84 -18.07 20.09
CA LYS A 214 -26.55 -17.00 19.37
C LYS A 214 -28.05 -17.31 19.31
N SER A 215 -28.85 -16.24 19.29
CA SER A 215 -30.28 -16.40 19.02
C SER A 215 -30.51 -16.77 17.57
N VAL A 216 -31.42 -17.72 17.33
CA VAL A 216 -31.78 -18.17 15.99
C VAL A 216 -33.07 -17.50 15.54
N ILE A 217 -32.99 -16.70 14.49
CA ILE A 217 -34.10 -15.94 13.93
C ILE A 217 -34.67 -16.70 12.71
N ASN A 218 -35.97 -16.80 12.60
CA ASN A 218 -36.62 -17.38 11.45
C ASN A 218 -36.70 -16.36 10.32
N THR A 219 -35.89 -16.56 9.29
CA THR A 219 -35.71 -15.63 8.14
C THR A 219 -37.03 -15.39 7.40
N ASP A 220 -37.79 -16.44 7.11
CA ASP A 220 -39.05 -16.34 6.35
C ASP A 220 -40.14 -15.56 7.12
N SER A 221 -40.02 -15.47 8.42
CA SER A 221 -41.01 -14.80 9.28
C SER A 221 -40.80 -13.28 9.36
N MET A 222 -39.71 -12.77 8.88
CA MET A 222 -39.40 -11.35 8.98
C MET A 222 -40.48 -10.50 8.27
N THR A 223 -41.04 -9.55 9.00
CA THR A 223 -42.11 -8.68 8.48
C THR A 223 -41.87 -7.25 8.88
N VAL A 224 -41.93 -6.33 7.92
CA VAL A 224 -41.87 -4.89 8.18
C VAL A 224 -43.16 -4.46 8.85
N ILE A 225 -43.03 -3.83 10.00
CA ILE A 225 -44.17 -3.33 10.80
C ILE A 225 -43.97 -1.85 11.17
N THR A 226 -43.14 -1.13 10.46
CA THR A 226 -42.80 0.29 10.67
C THR A 226 -44.06 1.17 10.76
N ASP A 227 -45.07 0.90 9.95
CA ASP A 227 -46.33 1.63 9.95
C ASP A 227 -47.13 1.56 11.27
N LEU A 228 -46.81 0.57 12.15
CA LEU A 228 -47.43 0.47 13.47
C LEU A 228 -46.74 1.38 14.50
N ALA A 229 -45.58 1.92 14.19
CA ALA A 229 -44.84 2.79 15.08
C ALA A 229 -45.33 4.24 14.98
N VAL A 230 -45.74 4.81 16.10
CA VAL A 230 -46.25 6.18 16.20
C VAL A 230 -45.28 7.04 16.98
N GLN A 231 -44.71 8.04 16.33
CA GLN A 231 -43.83 8.98 17.00
C GLN A 231 -44.62 9.89 17.95
N LYS A 232 -44.11 10.12 19.15
CA LYS A 232 -44.63 11.01 20.16
C LYS A 232 -43.93 12.39 20.08
N GLU A 233 -44.54 13.37 20.78
CA GLU A 233 -43.99 14.73 20.86
C GLU A 233 -42.59 14.81 21.48
N ASP A 234 -42.23 13.83 22.33
CA ASP A 234 -40.92 13.72 22.99
C ASP A 234 -39.88 12.97 22.15
N GLY A 235 -40.21 12.60 20.89
CA GLY A 235 -39.33 11.89 19.99
C GLY A 235 -39.33 10.37 20.15
N SER A 236 -39.98 9.84 21.21
CA SER A 236 -40.11 8.38 21.37
C SER A 236 -41.10 7.77 20.39
N TYR A 237 -41.02 6.46 20.20
CA TYR A 237 -41.96 5.71 19.36
C TYR A 237 -42.76 4.72 20.17
N GLN A 238 -44.07 4.72 19.98
CA GLN A 238 -45.01 3.79 20.59
C GLN A 238 -45.48 2.79 19.52
N ILE A 239 -45.51 1.51 19.84
CA ILE A 239 -46.00 0.47 18.93
C ILE A 239 -47.04 -0.42 19.58
N ASP A 240 -48.06 -0.78 18.83
CA ASP A 240 -49.06 -1.79 19.19
C ASP A 240 -48.97 -2.95 18.17
N PHE A 241 -48.27 -4.02 18.54
CA PHE A 241 -48.05 -5.21 17.72
C PHE A 241 -48.84 -6.37 18.24
N THR A 242 -49.42 -7.17 17.36
CA THR A 242 -50.07 -8.45 17.64
C THR A 242 -49.76 -9.44 16.53
N ALA A 243 -49.08 -10.51 16.83
CA ALA A 243 -48.74 -11.58 15.89
C ALA A 243 -49.98 -12.39 15.49
N GLU A 244 -49.88 -13.11 14.39
CA GLU A 244 -50.97 -14.02 13.96
C GLU A 244 -50.99 -15.33 14.74
N ASP A 245 -49.93 -15.65 15.47
CA ASP A 245 -49.75 -16.91 16.23
C ASP A 245 -49.13 -16.66 17.59
N ASN A 246 -48.86 -17.75 18.29
CA ASN A 246 -48.29 -17.80 19.65
C ASN A 246 -46.79 -18.15 19.65
N SER A 247 -46.06 -17.92 18.57
CA SER A 247 -44.59 -18.07 18.52
C SER A 247 -43.91 -17.00 19.38
N ASP A 248 -42.68 -17.28 19.78
CA ASP A 248 -41.78 -16.27 20.30
C ASP A 248 -41.38 -15.25 19.17
N TYR A 249 -41.22 -14.00 19.53
CA TYR A 249 -40.84 -12.95 18.58
C TYR A 249 -39.76 -12.04 19.13
N THR A 250 -38.99 -11.44 18.22
CA THR A 250 -38.18 -10.25 18.47
C THR A 250 -38.67 -9.14 17.54
N LEU A 251 -38.89 -7.94 18.13
CA LEU A 251 -39.08 -6.73 17.34
C LEU A 251 -37.73 -6.03 17.27
N PHE A 252 -37.21 -5.83 16.07
CA PHE A 252 -36.00 -5.05 15.78
C PHE A 252 -36.44 -3.63 15.39
N ALA A 253 -35.95 -2.62 16.07
CA ALA A 253 -36.16 -1.23 15.70
C ALA A 253 -34.81 -0.64 15.27
N PHE A 254 -34.72 -0.22 14.02
CA PHE A 254 -33.52 0.33 13.41
C PHE A 254 -33.57 1.85 13.38
N TYR A 255 -32.46 2.49 13.72
CA TYR A 255 -32.34 3.95 13.79
C TYR A 255 -31.08 4.40 13.05
N GLN A 256 -31.22 5.49 12.29
CA GLN A 256 -30.07 6.23 11.76
C GLN A 256 -29.71 7.35 12.73
N TYR A 257 -28.40 7.50 12.99
CA TYR A 257 -27.84 8.62 13.75
C TYR A 257 -26.37 8.83 13.38
N GLY A 258 -25.83 10.00 13.75
CA GLY A 258 -24.42 10.32 13.48
C GLY A 258 -23.47 9.53 14.34
N THR A 259 -22.38 9.07 13.76
CA THR A 259 -21.33 8.30 14.45
C THR A 259 -20.64 9.10 15.54
N SER A 260 -20.64 10.42 15.44
CA SER A 260 -19.77 11.32 16.23
C SER A 260 -18.30 10.98 16.10
N GLU A 261 -17.92 10.29 15.04
CA GLU A 261 -16.54 10.00 14.75
C GLU A 261 -15.80 11.31 14.53
N SER A 262 -14.74 11.47 15.27
CA SER A 262 -13.91 12.65 15.24
C SER A 262 -12.48 12.21 15.43
N TYR A 263 -11.66 12.42 14.42
CA TYR A 263 -10.22 12.44 14.63
C TYR A 263 -9.88 13.86 15.03
N ALA A 264 -9.38 13.99 16.24
CA ALA A 264 -9.22 15.26 16.87
C ALA A 264 -8.42 16.24 16.02
N ALA A 265 -9.07 17.28 15.55
CA ALA A 265 -8.32 18.47 15.19
C ALA A 265 -7.63 18.95 16.46
N ALA A 266 -6.33 18.97 16.45
CA ALA A 266 -5.38 19.46 17.44
C ALA A 266 -5.94 19.55 18.85
N ASN A 267 -6.59 19.23 19.62
CA ASN A 267 -6.93 19.27 21.05
C ASN A 267 -8.41 19.48 21.41
N THR A 268 -9.26 19.96 20.50
CA THR A 268 -10.67 20.22 20.85
C THR A 268 -11.61 19.09 20.48
N GLY A 269 -11.21 18.21 19.55
CA GLY A 269 -12.03 17.06 19.14
C GLY A 269 -13.35 17.44 18.46
N GLU A 270 -13.47 18.61 17.91
CA GLU A 270 -14.70 19.12 17.27
C GLU A 270 -14.71 18.98 15.73
N GLY A 271 -13.76 18.28 15.13
CA GLY A 271 -13.77 17.94 13.71
C GLY A 271 -14.47 16.61 13.48
N TYR A 272 -15.54 16.57 12.71
CA TYR A 272 -16.31 15.35 12.45
C TYR A 272 -16.05 14.82 11.03
N THR A 273 -15.98 13.50 10.93
CA THR A 273 -15.83 12.79 9.65
C THR A 273 -17.04 13.00 8.76
N ILE A 274 -16.80 13.25 7.48
CA ILE A 274 -17.87 13.40 6.47
C ILE A 274 -18.60 12.07 6.21
N ASN A 275 -19.79 12.16 5.64
CA ASN A 275 -20.51 11.00 5.12
C ASN A 275 -20.01 10.67 3.71
N TYR A 276 -19.37 9.52 3.54
CA TYR A 276 -18.80 9.06 2.26
C TYR A 276 -19.84 8.50 1.30
N PHE A 277 -21.03 8.16 1.80
CA PHE A 277 -22.11 7.58 1.00
C PHE A 277 -23.17 8.60 0.56
N ASP A 278 -23.09 9.81 1.10
CA ASP A 278 -24.01 10.91 0.75
C ASP A 278 -23.22 12.05 0.09
N PRO A 279 -23.62 12.53 -1.10
CA PRO A 279 -22.92 13.61 -1.78
C PRO A 279 -22.82 14.91 -0.94
N ALA A 280 -23.63 15.05 0.10
CA ALA A 280 -23.54 16.17 1.01
C ALA A 280 -22.18 16.19 1.75
N GLY A 281 -21.60 15.03 2.08
CA GLY A 281 -20.32 14.93 2.75
C GLY A 281 -19.19 15.47 1.88
N ALA A 282 -19.02 14.94 0.66
CA ALA A 282 -18.02 15.43 -0.29
C ALA A 282 -18.19 16.92 -0.62
N ASN A 283 -19.45 17.37 -0.81
CA ASN A 283 -19.75 18.78 -1.05
C ASN A 283 -19.39 19.69 0.15
N ALA A 284 -19.56 19.20 1.37
CA ALA A 284 -19.15 19.93 2.57
C ALA A 284 -17.61 20.07 2.63
N LEU A 285 -16.88 19.00 2.32
CA LEU A 285 -15.42 19.01 2.22
C LEU A 285 -14.95 20.01 1.16
N MET A 286 -15.44 19.90 -0.06
CA MET A 286 -15.11 20.83 -1.14
C MET A 286 -15.38 22.30 -0.76
N SER A 287 -16.54 22.56 -0.17
CA SER A 287 -16.91 23.91 0.26
C SER A 287 -15.99 24.46 1.34
N TYR A 288 -15.54 23.60 2.25
CA TYR A 288 -14.60 23.98 3.31
C TYR A 288 -13.23 24.31 2.72
N TRP A 289 -12.71 23.45 1.86
CA TRP A 289 -11.43 23.64 1.19
C TRP A 289 -11.43 24.87 0.29
N ASP A 290 -12.44 25.06 -0.54
CA ASP A 290 -12.55 26.23 -1.44
C ASP A 290 -12.59 27.54 -0.68
N LYS A 291 -13.23 27.54 0.49
CA LYS A 291 -13.38 28.74 1.28
C LYS A 291 -12.17 29.06 2.16
N ASN A 292 -11.57 28.06 2.75
CA ASN A 292 -10.63 28.25 3.85
C ASN A 292 -9.18 27.90 3.48
N VAL A 293 -8.94 26.95 2.58
CA VAL A 293 -7.61 26.44 2.24
C VAL A 293 -7.18 26.82 0.82
N LEU A 294 -7.96 26.46 -0.20
CA LEU A 294 -7.63 26.72 -1.60
C LEU A 294 -7.99 28.15 -2.00
N THR A 295 -7.52 29.10 -1.23
CA THR A 295 -7.68 30.52 -1.50
C THR A 295 -6.90 30.94 -2.74
N GLU A 296 -7.16 32.16 -3.27
CA GLU A 296 -6.54 32.61 -4.53
C GLU A 296 -5.01 32.60 -4.46
N ASP A 297 -4.42 32.94 -3.33
CA ASP A 297 -2.98 32.94 -3.10
C ASP A 297 -2.39 31.53 -2.96
N VAL A 298 -3.07 30.62 -2.27
CA VAL A 298 -2.67 29.19 -2.19
C VAL A 298 -2.74 28.54 -3.57
N MET A 299 -3.84 28.75 -4.31
CA MET A 299 -4.00 28.23 -5.67
C MET A 299 -2.96 28.79 -6.64
N ALA A 300 -2.53 30.04 -6.46
CA ALA A 300 -1.44 30.61 -7.25
C ALA A 300 -0.09 29.92 -6.99
N LEU A 301 0.15 29.41 -5.78
CA LEU A 301 1.33 28.62 -5.46
C LEU A 301 1.19 27.19 -6.00
N ILE A 302 0.06 26.53 -5.76
CA ILE A 302 -0.23 25.18 -6.27
C ILE A 302 -0.07 25.11 -7.79
N SER A 303 -0.51 26.13 -8.52
CA SER A 303 -0.37 26.18 -9.99
C SER A 303 1.08 26.22 -10.49
N GLN A 304 2.06 26.35 -9.62
CA GLN A 304 3.49 26.32 -9.91
C GLN A 304 4.14 24.97 -9.57
N ILE A 305 3.39 24.08 -8.94
CA ILE A 305 3.81 22.72 -8.63
C ILE A 305 3.40 21.82 -9.80
N ASP A 306 4.33 21.01 -10.31
CA ASP A 306 4.07 20.12 -11.44
C ASP A 306 3.06 19.02 -11.08
N GLU A 307 3.13 18.49 -9.86
CA GLU A 307 2.21 17.50 -9.33
C GLU A 307 1.75 17.92 -7.93
N ALA A 308 0.52 18.40 -7.83
CA ALA A 308 -0.14 18.73 -6.57
C ALA A 308 -1.38 17.84 -6.37
N ALA A 309 -1.48 17.18 -5.24
CA ALA A 309 -2.55 16.23 -4.96
C ALA A 309 -3.26 16.51 -3.63
N LEU A 310 -4.54 16.12 -3.57
CA LEU A 310 -5.18 15.78 -2.31
C LEU A 310 -5.00 14.29 -2.09
N TYR A 311 -4.54 13.92 -0.91
CA TYR A 311 -4.35 12.54 -0.51
C TYR A 311 -5.45 12.09 0.45
N MET A 312 -5.97 10.91 0.19
CA MET A 312 -6.88 10.19 1.08
C MET A 312 -6.24 8.87 1.47
N ASP A 313 -6.02 8.72 2.74
CA ASP A 313 -5.48 7.54 3.39
C ASP A 313 -6.54 6.41 3.50
N SER A 314 -6.16 5.27 4.02
CA SER A 314 -7.04 4.13 4.27
C SER A 314 -8.32 4.54 5.02
N LEU A 315 -9.42 3.88 4.67
CA LEU A 315 -10.75 4.26 5.18
C LEU A 315 -11.01 3.69 6.57
N GLU A 316 -10.34 4.20 7.56
CA GLU A 316 -10.49 3.79 8.97
C GLU A 316 -11.75 4.35 9.64
N LEU A 317 -12.86 4.33 8.93
CA LEU A 317 -14.13 4.85 9.39
C LEU A 317 -14.79 3.91 10.41
N MET A 318 -15.21 4.45 11.55
CA MET A 318 -15.77 3.65 12.63
C MET A 318 -17.22 4.01 12.94
N THR A 319 -17.99 2.97 13.24
CA THR A 319 -19.24 3.12 13.98
C THR A 319 -18.94 3.26 15.47
N LYS A 320 -19.63 4.16 16.18
CA LYS A 320 -19.32 4.50 17.58
C LYS A 320 -20.47 4.20 18.55
N GLY A 321 -21.67 3.90 18.06
CA GLY A 321 -22.83 3.64 18.92
C GLY A 321 -22.74 2.29 19.61
N GLU A 322 -23.13 2.21 20.89
CA GLU A 322 -23.25 0.95 21.64
C GLU A 322 -24.26 -0.02 21.00
N ASN A 323 -25.27 0.54 20.32
CA ASN A 323 -26.32 -0.21 19.64
C ASN A 323 -26.07 -0.31 18.13
N SER A 324 -24.85 -0.13 17.67
CA SER A 324 -24.50 -0.16 16.24
C SER A 324 -24.72 -1.53 15.61
N THR A 325 -25.21 -1.54 14.37
CA THR A 325 -25.17 -2.74 13.52
C THR A 325 -23.78 -3.00 12.93
N LYS A 326 -22.84 -2.11 13.19
CA LYS A 326 -21.53 -2.02 12.54
C LYS A 326 -21.60 -1.65 11.05
N GLN A 327 -22.74 -1.09 10.62
CA GLN A 327 -22.90 -0.57 9.26
C GLN A 327 -22.92 0.96 9.28
N LEU A 328 -22.11 1.58 8.44
CA LEU A 328 -22.25 2.98 8.09
C LEU A 328 -23.52 3.17 7.25
N TRP A 329 -24.03 4.38 7.18
CA TRP A 329 -25.35 4.60 6.60
C TRP A 329 -25.50 5.96 5.92
N CYS A 330 -26.43 6.05 4.98
CA CYS A 330 -26.95 7.31 4.46
C CYS A 330 -28.47 7.31 4.47
N THR A 331 -29.09 8.50 4.39
CA THR A 331 -30.52 8.66 4.58
C THR A 331 -31.35 7.90 3.53
N ASP A 332 -30.87 7.77 2.33
CA ASP A 332 -31.57 7.11 1.22
C ASP A 332 -31.06 5.68 0.91
N MET A 333 -30.25 5.08 1.78
CA MET A 333 -29.65 3.76 1.57
C MET A 333 -30.67 2.69 1.12
N LEU A 334 -31.84 2.60 1.77
CA LEU A 334 -32.86 1.62 1.37
C LEU A 334 -33.34 1.83 -0.08
N SER A 335 -33.50 3.08 -0.50
CA SER A 335 -33.94 3.39 -1.87
C SER A 335 -32.81 3.19 -2.88
N GLN A 336 -31.56 3.49 -2.52
CA GLN A 336 -30.39 3.24 -3.34
C GLN A 336 -30.20 1.75 -3.56
N PHE A 337 -30.24 0.95 -2.49
CA PHE A 337 -30.16 -0.49 -2.58
C PHE A 337 -31.25 -1.06 -3.51
N LYS A 338 -32.52 -0.68 -3.28
CA LYS A 338 -33.64 -1.16 -4.09
C LYS A 338 -33.49 -0.82 -5.57
N ASN A 339 -33.01 0.40 -5.86
CA ASN A 339 -32.84 0.86 -7.24
C ASN A 339 -31.69 0.10 -7.95
N ARG A 340 -30.67 -0.28 -7.23
CA ARG A 340 -29.47 -0.96 -7.74
C ARG A 340 -29.65 -2.46 -7.80
N ARG A 341 -30.22 -3.05 -6.75
CA ARG A 341 -30.33 -4.53 -6.58
C ARG A 341 -31.68 -5.07 -7.03
N GLY A 342 -32.70 -4.23 -7.17
CA GLY A 342 -34.01 -4.63 -7.70
C GLY A 342 -34.99 -5.20 -6.66
N TYR A 343 -34.61 -5.28 -5.37
CA TYR A 343 -35.46 -5.76 -4.28
C TYR A 343 -35.32 -4.92 -3.02
N ASP A 344 -36.23 -5.11 -2.05
CA ASP A 344 -36.25 -4.30 -0.83
C ASP A 344 -35.33 -4.90 0.26
N LEU A 345 -34.35 -4.12 0.72
CA LEU A 345 -33.47 -4.47 1.85
C LEU A 345 -34.19 -4.38 3.21
N GLU A 346 -35.21 -3.53 3.34
CA GLU A 346 -35.81 -3.14 4.63
C GLU A 346 -36.19 -4.35 5.48
N LYS A 347 -36.84 -5.38 4.89
CA LYS A 347 -37.22 -6.64 5.56
C LYS A 347 -36.02 -7.37 6.16
N TYR A 348 -34.86 -7.23 5.55
CA TYR A 348 -33.68 -8.04 5.81
C TYR A 348 -32.61 -7.33 6.66
N LEU A 349 -32.86 -6.15 7.17
CA LEU A 349 -31.91 -5.41 8.00
C LEU A 349 -31.34 -6.22 9.18
N PRO A 350 -32.09 -7.16 9.83
CA PRO A 350 -31.53 -8.00 10.88
C PRO A 350 -30.33 -8.85 10.43
N LEU A 351 -30.23 -9.19 9.13
CA LEU A 351 -29.14 -10.00 8.57
C LEU A 351 -27.80 -9.24 8.52
N LEU A 352 -27.83 -7.90 8.62
CA LEU A 352 -26.66 -7.03 8.54
C LEU A 352 -26.03 -6.71 9.91
N ILE A 353 -26.63 -7.19 11.03
CA ILE A 353 -26.16 -6.87 12.38
C ILE A 353 -24.89 -7.67 12.70
N ARG A 354 -23.73 -7.02 12.64
CA ARG A 354 -22.42 -7.61 12.89
C ARG A 354 -21.98 -7.47 14.34
N GLU A 355 -21.16 -8.39 14.79
CA GLU A 355 -20.34 -8.29 16.01
C GLU A 355 -19.01 -7.61 15.69
N THR A 356 -18.39 -8.04 14.59
CA THR A 356 -17.08 -7.58 14.16
C THR A 356 -17.18 -6.18 13.54
N PRO A 357 -16.40 -5.22 13.98
CA PRO A 357 -16.23 -3.96 13.26
C PRO A 357 -15.52 -4.21 11.91
N ASP A 358 -15.68 -3.30 10.99
CA ASP A 358 -14.91 -3.23 9.75
C ASP A 358 -13.84 -2.13 9.86
N THR A 359 -12.92 -2.29 10.77
CA THR A 359 -11.83 -1.34 11.02
C THR A 359 -10.52 -2.09 11.07
N LEU A 360 -9.41 -1.37 10.96
CA LEU A 360 -8.07 -1.89 11.14
C LEU A 360 -7.88 -2.64 12.47
N GLY A 361 -8.63 -2.29 13.51
CA GLY A 361 -8.63 -3.02 14.77
C GLY A 361 -9.26 -4.41 14.72
N GLY A 362 -9.96 -4.76 13.63
CA GLY A 362 -10.51 -6.10 13.36
C GLY A 362 -9.70 -6.89 12.32
N MET A 363 -8.50 -6.50 12.06
CA MET A 363 -7.62 -7.10 11.06
C MET A 363 -7.40 -8.60 11.31
N GLY A 364 -7.57 -9.41 10.28
CA GLY A 364 -7.45 -10.86 10.36
C GLY A 364 -8.67 -11.58 10.97
N GLU A 365 -9.71 -10.84 11.36
CA GLU A 365 -10.95 -11.44 11.86
C GLU A 365 -12.00 -11.53 10.75
N HIS A 366 -12.63 -12.70 10.65
CA HIS A 366 -13.78 -12.89 9.78
C HIS A 366 -14.97 -12.04 10.24
N LEU A 367 -15.79 -11.59 9.31
CA LEU A 367 -17.03 -10.92 9.65
C LEU A 367 -17.96 -11.87 10.40
N THR A 368 -18.33 -11.52 11.61
CA THR A 368 -19.24 -12.28 12.45
C THR A 368 -20.53 -11.51 12.70
N TYR A 369 -21.63 -12.24 12.86
CA TYR A 369 -22.97 -11.68 13.00
C TYR A 369 -23.56 -12.01 14.37
N VAL A 370 -24.37 -11.10 14.91
CA VAL A 370 -24.95 -11.23 16.26
C VAL A 370 -25.96 -12.37 16.33
N TYR A 371 -26.67 -12.65 15.25
CA TYR A 371 -27.73 -13.63 15.18
C TYR A 371 -27.42 -14.72 14.17
N ASP A 372 -27.88 -15.96 14.51
CA ASP A 372 -28.01 -17.03 13.53
C ASP A 372 -29.40 -16.95 12.87
N PHE A 373 -29.48 -17.43 11.62
CA PHE A 373 -30.69 -17.36 10.83
C PHE A 373 -31.06 -18.74 10.29
N THR A 374 -32.36 -19.04 10.22
CA THR A 374 -32.79 -20.25 9.52
C THR A 374 -32.54 -20.15 8.02
N ASP A 375 -32.25 -21.29 7.40
CA ASP A 375 -32.19 -21.38 5.95
C ASP A 375 -33.52 -20.92 5.32
N THR A 376 -33.47 -20.30 4.17
CA THR A 376 -34.63 -19.83 3.43
C THR A 376 -34.44 -20.07 1.92
N GLU A 377 -35.56 -20.31 1.22
CA GLU A 377 -35.56 -20.37 -0.25
C GLU A 377 -35.84 -18.99 -0.89
N GLU A 378 -36.14 -17.95 -0.07
CA GLU A 378 -36.47 -16.62 -0.59
C GLU A 378 -35.21 -15.84 -0.99
N ILE A 379 -34.12 -16.00 -0.22
CA ILE A 379 -32.86 -15.27 -0.42
C ILE A 379 -31.66 -16.16 -0.12
N ASN A 380 -30.54 -15.86 -0.74
CA ASN A 380 -29.22 -16.27 -0.25
C ASN A 380 -28.68 -15.15 0.67
N ILE A 381 -28.48 -15.47 1.94
CA ILE A 381 -28.11 -14.47 2.97
C ILE A 381 -26.72 -13.86 2.66
N ASP A 382 -25.76 -14.67 2.22
CA ASP A 382 -24.41 -14.19 1.93
C ASP A 382 -24.42 -13.28 0.69
N TYR A 383 -25.20 -13.59 -0.33
CA TYR A 383 -25.32 -12.76 -1.53
C TYR A 383 -26.07 -11.45 -1.25
N LEU A 384 -27.05 -11.48 -0.33
CA LEU A 384 -27.70 -10.24 0.13
C LEU A 384 -26.68 -9.32 0.83
N ARG A 385 -25.77 -9.88 1.63
CA ARG A 385 -24.70 -9.13 2.27
C ARG A 385 -23.73 -8.57 1.23
N ASN A 386 -23.36 -9.38 0.24
CA ASN A 386 -22.53 -8.90 -0.89
C ASN A 386 -23.24 -7.80 -1.69
N ASP A 387 -24.52 -7.92 -1.96
CA ASP A 387 -25.33 -6.87 -2.60
C ASP A 387 -25.33 -5.56 -1.80
N PHE A 388 -25.33 -5.67 -0.45
CA PHE A 388 -25.23 -4.50 0.41
C PHE A 388 -23.83 -3.86 0.32
N PHE A 389 -22.75 -4.64 0.41
CA PHE A 389 -21.38 -4.15 0.28
C PHE A 389 -21.10 -3.57 -1.11
N GLN A 390 -21.63 -4.19 -2.15
CA GLN A 390 -21.54 -3.63 -3.50
C GLN A 390 -22.31 -2.30 -3.63
N THR A 391 -23.44 -2.16 -2.93
CA THR A 391 -24.18 -0.89 -2.87
C THR A 391 -23.38 0.19 -2.16
N GLU A 392 -22.73 -0.14 -1.06
CA GLU A 392 -21.81 0.78 -0.35
C GLU A 392 -20.65 1.20 -1.24
N THR A 393 -20.04 0.25 -1.95
CA THR A 393 -18.93 0.51 -2.90
C THR A 393 -19.35 1.51 -3.99
N GLU A 394 -20.48 1.27 -4.63
CA GLU A 394 -21.02 2.14 -5.69
C GLU A 394 -21.36 3.54 -5.15
N LEU A 395 -21.96 3.63 -3.95
CA LEU A 395 -22.25 4.92 -3.32
C LEU A 395 -20.98 5.68 -2.94
N TYR A 396 -19.99 5.01 -2.41
CA TYR A 396 -18.68 5.62 -2.11
C TYR A 396 -18.03 6.15 -3.37
N GLN A 397 -18.02 5.35 -4.42
CA GLN A 397 -17.46 5.75 -5.70
C GLN A 397 -18.18 6.98 -6.27
N GLU A 398 -19.50 6.92 -6.42
CA GLU A 398 -20.29 7.96 -7.08
C GLU A 398 -20.43 9.24 -6.22
N ASN A 399 -20.59 9.10 -4.91
CA ASN A 399 -20.94 10.19 -3.99
C ASN A 399 -19.73 10.82 -3.30
N CYS A 400 -18.58 10.17 -3.33
CA CYS A 400 -17.34 10.69 -2.75
C CYS A 400 -16.23 10.80 -3.80
N LEU A 401 -15.71 9.68 -4.31
CA LEU A 401 -14.53 9.69 -5.15
C LEU A 401 -14.72 10.46 -6.45
N ASP A 402 -15.78 10.17 -7.21
CA ASP A 402 -16.06 10.86 -8.48
C ASP A 402 -16.25 12.36 -8.30
N ILE A 403 -16.91 12.76 -7.20
CA ILE A 403 -17.13 14.17 -6.88
C ILE A 403 -15.80 14.86 -6.59
N LEU A 404 -14.95 14.27 -5.72
CA LEU A 404 -13.66 14.84 -5.35
C LEU A 404 -12.68 14.84 -6.52
N HIS A 405 -12.61 13.76 -7.28
CA HIS A 405 -11.77 13.63 -8.46
C HIS A 405 -12.09 14.73 -9.50
N ASN A 406 -13.36 14.90 -9.84
CA ASN A 406 -13.78 15.94 -10.79
C ASN A 406 -13.45 17.34 -10.28
N TRP A 407 -13.71 17.62 -8.99
CA TRP A 407 -13.44 18.92 -8.38
C TRP A 407 -11.94 19.26 -8.38
N LEU A 408 -11.08 18.31 -8.02
CA LEU A 408 -9.63 18.49 -8.00
C LEU A 408 -9.07 18.70 -9.41
N ASN A 409 -9.51 17.89 -10.37
CA ASN A 409 -9.09 18.02 -11.76
C ASN A 409 -9.48 19.37 -12.38
N GLU A 410 -10.65 19.93 -12.01
CA GLU A 410 -11.03 21.29 -12.41
C GLU A 410 -10.07 22.35 -11.87
N LYS A 411 -9.36 22.06 -10.78
CA LYS A 411 -8.34 22.95 -10.16
C LYS A 411 -6.92 22.69 -10.65
N GLY A 412 -6.72 21.67 -11.48
CA GLY A 412 -5.37 21.22 -11.89
C GLY A 412 -4.65 20.47 -10.78
N MET A 413 -5.37 19.86 -9.88
CA MET A 413 -4.85 18.97 -8.82
C MET A 413 -5.31 17.53 -9.08
N TYR A 414 -4.65 16.58 -8.43
CA TYR A 414 -4.91 15.15 -8.53
C TYR A 414 -5.56 14.62 -7.26
N LEU A 415 -6.37 13.57 -7.40
CA LEU A 415 -6.80 12.74 -6.28
C LEU A 415 -5.89 11.52 -6.19
N ARG A 416 -5.13 11.42 -5.11
CA ARG A 416 -4.36 10.23 -4.74
C ARG A 416 -5.03 9.58 -3.55
N ALA A 417 -5.27 8.28 -3.58
CA ALA A 417 -6.01 7.62 -2.52
C ALA A 417 -5.61 6.16 -2.32
N GLU A 418 -5.64 5.75 -1.08
CA GLU A 418 -5.76 4.37 -0.62
C GLU A 418 -7.23 4.02 -0.58
N ASN A 419 -7.78 3.77 -1.75
CA ASN A 419 -9.20 3.58 -1.87
C ASN A 419 -9.64 2.15 -1.55
N SER A 420 -10.68 2.04 -0.78
CA SER A 420 -11.48 0.83 -0.55
C SER A 420 -11.01 -0.14 0.50
N TYR A 421 -9.73 -0.23 0.88
CA TYR A 421 -9.41 -1.09 2.01
C TYR A 421 -9.67 -0.39 3.37
N GLY A 422 -9.80 -1.17 4.43
CA GLY A 422 -10.31 -0.69 5.72
C GLY A 422 -11.83 -0.76 5.86
N LYS A 423 -12.54 -1.11 4.78
CA LYS A 423 -14.02 -1.24 4.72
C LYS A 423 -14.44 -2.47 3.92
N THR A 424 -15.73 -2.79 3.99
CA THR A 424 -16.34 -3.86 3.21
C THR A 424 -16.65 -3.42 1.77
N PHE A 425 -15.65 -2.85 1.07
CA PHE A 425 -15.79 -2.39 -0.30
C PHE A 425 -15.15 -3.35 -1.28
N GLU A 426 -15.67 -3.38 -2.50
CA GLU A 426 -14.99 -3.98 -3.63
C GLU A 426 -13.83 -3.06 -4.07
N VAL A 427 -12.60 -3.58 -4.07
CA VAL A 427 -11.39 -2.75 -4.17
C VAL A 427 -11.04 -2.32 -5.59
N SER A 428 -11.41 -3.12 -6.60
CA SER A 428 -10.97 -2.89 -7.99
C SER A 428 -11.76 -1.79 -8.69
N GLN A 429 -13.08 -1.76 -8.50
CA GLN A 429 -13.98 -0.87 -9.23
C GLN A 429 -13.69 0.60 -8.94
N THR A 430 -13.41 0.94 -7.68
CA THR A 430 -13.18 2.30 -7.22
C THR A 430 -11.92 2.94 -7.77
N VAL A 431 -10.96 2.13 -8.28
CA VAL A 431 -9.71 2.61 -8.88
C VAL A 431 -9.93 3.50 -10.10
N SER A 432 -11.02 3.30 -10.85
CA SER A 432 -11.36 4.18 -11.99
C SER A 432 -11.56 5.65 -11.59
N SER A 433 -11.90 5.91 -10.33
CA SER A 433 -12.29 7.22 -9.80
C SER A 433 -11.18 8.00 -9.09
N VAL A 434 -9.95 7.54 -9.17
CA VAL A 434 -8.76 8.25 -8.64
C VAL A 434 -7.76 8.53 -9.76
N ASP A 435 -6.86 9.50 -9.58
CA ASP A 435 -5.77 9.74 -10.53
C ASP A 435 -4.59 8.84 -10.22
N TYR A 436 -4.23 8.72 -8.94
CA TYR A 436 -3.16 7.86 -8.44
C TYR A 436 -3.71 6.94 -7.35
N LEU A 437 -3.46 5.67 -7.51
CA LEU A 437 -3.79 4.66 -6.53
C LEU A 437 -2.60 4.47 -5.58
N GLU A 438 -2.89 4.30 -4.30
CA GLU A 438 -1.88 3.99 -3.30
C GLU A 438 -2.24 2.72 -2.52
N THR A 439 -1.23 2.00 -2.10
CA THR A 439 -1.27 0.87 -1.17
C THR A 439 -0.37 1.15 0.01
N GLU A 440 -0.25 0.24 0.96
CA GLU A 440 0.66 0.43 2.07
C GLU A 440 1.37 -0.86 2.51
N SER A 441 2.55 -0.72 3.10
CA SER A 441 3.30 -1.85 3.61
C SER A 441 2.91 -2.26 5.02
N PHE A 442 2.26 -1.38 5.78
CA PHE A 442 1.82 -1.69 7.13
C PHE A 442 0.71 -2.74 7.15
N GLU A 443 -0.30 -2.57 6.28
CA GLU A 443 -1.41 -3.49 6.10
C GLU A 443 -1.00 -4.76 5.33
N PHE A 444 -0.22 -4.60 4.27
CA PHE A 444 0.02 -5.67 3.28
C PHE A 444 1.33 -6.41 3.51
N ALA A 445 2.22 -5.86 4.30
CA ALA A 445 3.51 -6.47 4.63
C ALA A 445 4.28 -6.93 3.37
N ALA A 446 4.71 -8.18 3.34
CA ALA A 446 5.31 -8.84 2.18
C ALA A 446 4.32 -9.69 1.38
N GLU A 447 3.01 -9.55 1.61
CA GLU A 447 1.96 -10.32 0.94
C GLU A 447 1.75 -9.82 -0.49
N LEU A 448 2.36 -10.48 -1.46
CA LEU A 448 2.34 -10.07 -2.88
C LEU A 448 0.92 -10.02 -3.46
N ASP A 449 0.05 -10.93 -3.06
CA ASP A 449 -1.31 -10.99 -3.59
C ASP A 449 -2.16 -9.81 -3.13
N SER A 450 -1.86 -9.24 -1.96
CA SER A 450 -2.49 -8.00 -1.51
C SER A 450 -2.18 -6.84 -2.46
N TYR A 451 -0.91 -6.64 -2.81
CA TYR A 451 -0.52 -5.63 -3.80
C TYR A 451 -1.09 -5.91 -5.19
N ARG A 452 -1.12 -7.18 -5.63
CA ARG A 452 -1.64 -7.58 -6.95
C ARG A 452 -3.13 -7.31 -7.11
N ASN A 453 -3.91 -7.25 -6.02
CA ASN A 453 -5.31 -6.81 -6.06
C ASN A 453 -5.46 -5.33 -6.44
N PHE A 454 -4.45 -4.51 -6.22
CA PHE A 454 -4.41 -3.11 -6.62
C PHE A 454 -3.66 -2.91 -7.93
N SER A 455 -2.63 -3.70 -8.20
CA SER A 455 -1.89 -3.65 -9.46
C SER A 455 -2.80 -3.99 -10.66
N GLY A 456 -3.67 -4.99 -10.54
CA GLY A 456 -4.59 -5.37 -11.60
C GLY A 456 -5.46 -4.24 -12.09
N PRO A 457 -6.31 -3.64 -11.26
CA PRO A 457 -7.13 -2.51 -11.69
C PRO A 457 -6.29 -1.28 -12.06
N ALA A 458 -5.14 -1.01 -11.40
CA ALA A 458 -4.25 0.07 -11.80
C ALA A 458 -3.75 -0.12 -13.25
N HIS A 459 -3.38 -1.34 -13.62
CA HIS A 459 -2.95 -1.69 -14.99
C HIS A 459 -4.10 -1.61 -16.00
N VAL A 460 -5.33 -1.99 -15.60
CA VAL A 460 -6.51 -1.90 -16.47
C VAL A 460 -6.88 -0.45 -16.76
N TYR A 461 -6.88 0.41 -15.73
CA TYR A 461 -7.29 1.81 -15.84
C TYR A 461 -6.12 2.76 -16.13
N ASP A 462 -4.91 2.24 -16.40
CA ASP A 462 -3.69 3.00 -16.65
C ASP A 462 -3.43 4.05 -15.56
N LYS A 463 -3.51 3.60 -14.29
CA LYS A 463 -3.26 4.43 -13.12
C LYS A 463 -1.85 4.21 -12.59
N ARG A 464 -1.22 5.29 -12.15
CA ARG A 464 0.03 5.20 -11.40
C ARG A 464 -0.26 4.57 -10.03
N LEU A 465 0.56 3.59 -9.65
CA LEU A 465 0.46 2.88 -8.39
C LEU A 465 1.63 3.24 -7.49
N SER A 466 1.34 3.89 -6.38
CA SER A 466 2.27 4.19 -5.30
C SER A 466 2.03 3.29 -4.08
N SER A 467 2.95 3.33 -3.14
CA SER A 467 2.77 2.67 -1.86
C SER A 467 3.40 3.49 -0.74
N GLU A 468 2.63 3.69 0.31
CA GLU A 468 3.13 4.06 1.62
C GLU A 468 3.99 2.93 2.16
N SER A 469 5.25 3.22 2.47
CA SER A 469 6.21 2.15 2.72
C SER A 469 7.11 2.44 3.90
N GLY A 470 7.25 1.46 4.78
CA GLY A 470 8.13 1.51 5.94
C GLY A 470 7.44 1.75 7.28
N ALA A 471 6.12 1.97 7.30
CA ALA A 471 5.36 2.02 8.56
C ALA A 471 5.39 0.66 9.26
N SER A 472 5.58 0.66 10.57
CA SER A 472 5.59 -0.55 11.39
C SER A 472 5.38 -0.19 12.87
N ILE A 473 4.72 -1.07 13.64
CA ILE A 473 4.44 -0.82 15.07
C ILE A 473 5.68 -1.12 15.91
N MET A 474 6.05 -0.17 16.79
CA MET A 474 7.13 -0.31 17.79
C MET A 474 8.49 -0.70 17.20
N THR A 475 8.80 -0.21 16.00
CA THR A 475 10.05 -0.52 15.31
C THR A 475 10.92 0.70 15.02
N ASN A 476 10.44 1.88 15.39
CA ASN A 476 11.20 3.13 15.20
C ASN A 476 12.62 2.98 15.73
N TYR A 477 13.59 3.27 14.88
CA TYR A 477 15.01 3.12 15.15
C TYR A 477 15.53 1.68 15.29
N LEU A 478 14.67 0.65 15.16
CA LEU A 478 15.07 -0.74 15.35
C LEU A 478 15.90 -1.24 14.16
N TRP A 479 15.43 -0.99 12.95
CA TRP A 479 16.00 -1.61 11.74
C TRP A 479 17.06 -0.75 11.05
N ASN A 480 18.01 -1.41 10.42
CA ASN A 480 18.93 -0.79 9.48
C ASN A 480 18.23 -0.54 8.13
N ASN A 481 18.75 0.42 7.37
CA ASN A 481 18.13 0.88 6.12
C ASN A 481 17.89 -0.22 5.07
N GLY A 482 18.76 -1.23 5.02
CA GLY A 482 18.62 -2.33 4.04
C GLY A 482 17.32 -3.13 4.17
N TYR A 483 16.74 -3.24 5.36
CA TYR A 483 15.47 -3.90 5.55
C TYR A 483 14.32 -3.17 4.83
N TYR A 484 14.34 -1.83 4.86
CA TYR A 484 13.33 -1.03 4.15
C TYR A 484 13.45 -1.19 2.64
N ARG A 485 14.69 -1.29 2.10
CA ARG A 485 14.88 -1.55 0.68
C ARG A 485 14.25 -2.88 0.25
N GLN A 486 14.33 -3.93 1.08
CA GLN A 486 13.70 -5.23 0.78
C GLN A 486 12.16 -5.11 0.68
N ILE A 487 11.54 -4.25 1.51
CA ILE A 487 10.11 -3.93 1.38
C ILE A 487 9.84 -3.29 0.02
N PHE A 488 10.58 -2.26 -0.34
CA PHE A 488 10.39 -1.53 -1.59
C PHE A 488 10.60 -2.44 -2.80
N TYR A 489 11.61 -3.31 -2.78
CA TYR A 489 11.89 -4.25 -3.87
C TYR A 489 10.77 -5.28 -4.07
N THR A 490 10.18 -5.77 -2.97
CA THR A 490 9.02 -6.67 -3.02
C THR A 490 7.81 -5.96 -3.67
N GLN A 491 7.56 -4.73 -3.29
CA GLN A 491 6.50 -3.91 -3.87
C GLN A 491 6.73 -3.64 -5.36
N TYR A 492 7.96 -3.30 -5.77
CA TYR A 492 8.30 -3.12 -7.19
C TYR A 492 8.08 -4.38 -8.02
N ALA A 493 8.37 -5.55 -7.47
CA ALA A 493 8.06 -6.83 -8.11
C ALA A 493 6.55 -7.05 -8.26
N ALA A 494 5.74 -6.52 -7.35
CA ALA A 494 4.28 -6.61 -7.38
C ALA A 494 3.58 -5.56 -8.27
N GLY A 495 4.32 -4.62 -8.87
CA GLY A 495 3.77 -3.61 -9.77
C GLY A 495 3.75 -2.18 -9.24
N ILE A 496 4.19 -1.96 -8.00
CA ILE A 496 4.33 -0.59 -7.45
C ILE A 496 5.37 0.18 -8.27
N GLN A 497 5.07 1.43 -8.58
CA GLN A 497 5.91 2.30 -9.40
C GLN A 497 6.57 3.42 -8.57
N LYS A 498 5.93 3.81 -7.46
CA LYS A 498 6.37 4.94 -6.64
C LYS A 498 6.32 4.57 -5.16
N THR A 499 7.43 4.76 -4.46
CA THR A 499 7.50 4.65 -3.01
C THR A 499 7.19 5.99 -2.35
N VAL A 500 6.29 6.00 -1.37
CA VAL A 500 6.07 7.10 -0.43
C VAL A 500 6.60 6.62 0.92
N THR A 501 7.77 7.09 1.28
CA THR A 501 8.45 6.59 2.48
C THR A 501 7.76 7.08 3.75
N HIS A 502 7.35 6.19 4.60
CA HIS A 502 6.71 6.49 5.87
C HIS A 502 7.70 6.27 7.03
N GLY A 503 8.25 7.29 7.70
CA GLY A 503 7.90 8.65 7.42
C GLY A 503 9.01 9.59 7.88
N TYR A 504 8.83 10.82 7.58
CA TYR A 504 9.70 11.91 7.97
C TYR A 504 9.03 12.75 9.06
N SER A 505 9.80 13.29 9.97
CA SER A 505 9.36 14.33 10.90
C SER A 505 10.43 15.40 11.03
N SER A 506 9.99 16.65 11.22
CA SER A 506 10.87 17.82 11.39
C SER A 506 11.82 17.65 12.57
N GLU A 507 12.95 18.33 12.54
CA GLU A 507 13.89 18.31 13.66
C GLU A 507 13.29 18.89 14.95
N TYR A 508 12.50 19.96 14.79
CA TYR A 508 11.86 20.67 15.89
C TYR A 508 10.37 20.38 15.94
N GLY A 509 9.80 20.40 17.14
CA GLY A 509 8.37 20.30 17.37
C GLY A 509 7.93 20.97 18.68
N PRO A 510 6.64 20.89 19.04
CA PRO A 510 6.11 21.48 20.27
C PRO A 510 6.80 20.94 21.52
N ASP A 511 7.06 21.81 22.51
CA ASP A 511 7.87 21.52 23.70
C ASP A 511 7.47 20.25 24.47
N ALA A 512 6.18 19.96 24.62
CA ALA A 512 5.75 18.85 25.45
C ALA A 512 5.90 17.47 24.79
N SER A 513 6.02 17.40 23.46
CA SER A 513 6.08 16.13 22.71
C SER A 513 7.50 15.76 22.27
N VAL A 514 8.50 16.59 22.55
CA VAL A 514 9.84 16.41 22.02
C VAL A 514 10.77 15.80 23.07
N ALA A 515 11.43 14.74 22.70
CA ALA A 515 12.52 14.10 23.43
C ALA A 515 13.64 13.73 22.44
N TRP A 516 14.85 13.39 22.95
CA TRP A 516 15.86 12.84 22.04
C TRP A 516 15.35 11.55 21.40
N PRO A 517 15.56 11.33 20.09
CA PRO A 517 16.43 12.08 19.17
C PRO A 517 15.77 13.32 18.53
N GLY A 518 14.56 13.71 18.86
CA GLY A 518 13.89 14.91 18.37
C GLY A 518 12.40 14.76 18.28
N TYR A 519 11.70 15.61 17.50
CA TYR A 519 10.27 15.55 17.31
C TYR A 519 9.86 14.29 16.54
N GLU A 520 8.84 13.60 17.03
CA GLU A 520 8.41 12.34 16.46
C GLU A 520 7.20 12.47 15.51
N GLY A 521 6.49 13.56 15.57
CA GLY A 521 5.29 13.80 14.76
C GLY A 521 4.12 12.96 15.26
N MET A 522 3.96 11.79 14.71
CA MET A 522 3.00 10.79 15.18
C MET A 522 3.44 10.20 16.52
N THR A 523 2.50 9.58 17.26
CA THR A 523 2.85 8.80 18.44
C THR A 523 4.01 7.88 18.11
N ASN A 524 4.90 7.71 19.05
CA ASN A 524 6.11 6.90 18.89
C ASN A 524 5.86 5.44 18.44
N LEU A 525 4.67 5.04 18.02
CA LEU A 525 4.31 3.63 17.86
C LEU A 525 4.43 3.13 16.42
N ILE A 526 4.19 3.95 15.41
CA ILE A 526 3.86 3.42 14.08
C ILE A 526 4.84 3.84 12.97
N ALA A 527 5.73 4.76 13.11
CA ALA A 527 6.46 5.27 11.97
C ALA A 527 7.97 5.18 12.09
N GLU A 528 8.65 4.84 11.00
CA GLU A 528 10.08 5.06 10.88
C GLU A 528 10.42 6.55 10.72
N ARG A 529 11.69 6.89 10.95
CA ARG A 529 12.17 8.28 10.90
C ARG A 529 13.28 8.41 9.87
N PHE A 530 12.89 8.66 8.62
CA PHE A 530 13.80 8.87 7.50
C PHE A 530 14.32 10.31 7.47
N ASN A 531 15.01 10.73 8.54
CA ASN A 531 15.52 12.08 8.70
C ASN A 531 16.97 12.08 9.19
N LYS A 532 17.59 13.26 9.29
CA LYS A 532 19.01 13.44 9.65
C LYS A 532 19.39 12.94 11.04
N ARG A 533 18.44 12.61 11.89
CA ARG A 533 18.68 12.01 13.20
C ARG A 533 19.16 10.57 13.10
N GLN A 534 18.80 9.87 12.03
CA GLN A 534 19.32 8.53 11.74
C GLN A 534 20.74 8.62 11.18
N PRO A 535 21.69 7.81 11.67
CA PRO A 535 23.03 7.75 11.09
C PRO A 535 23.06 7.46 9.59
N ALA A 536 22.11 6.65 9.10
CA ALA A 536 21.96 6.30 7.69
C ALA A 536 21.61 7.49 6.78
N SER A 537 21.11 8.60 7.34
CA SER A 537 20.67 9.78 6.57
C SER A 537 21.79 10.39 5.71
N ILE A 538 23.03 10.22 6.10
CA ILE A 538 24.19 10.70 5.34
C ILE A 538 24.35 10.05 3.98
N ASP A 539 23.71 8.89 3.76
CA ASP A 539 23.75 8.12 2.52
C ASP A 539 22.38 8.07 1.80
N TYR A 540 21.32 8.71 2.35
CA TYR A 540 20.00 8.75 1.70
C TYR A 540 20.04 9.29 0.26
N PRO A 541 20.89 10.29 -0.10
CA PRO A 541 20.98 10.71 -1.49
C PRO A 541 21.41 9.60 -2.46
N ASP A 542 22.30 8.71 -2.04
CA ASP A 542 22.73 7.57 -2.86
C ASP A 542 21.62 6.48 -2.91
N VAL A 543 21.01 6.17 -1.76
CA VAL A 543 19.89 5.21 -1.66
C VAL A 543 18.69 5.69 -2.50
N ASN A 544 18.28 6.94 -2.34
CA ASN A 544 17.12 7.47 -3.07
C ASN A 544 17.42 7.66 -4.57
N THR A 545 18.69 7.88 -4.96
CA THR A 545 19.08 7.86 -6.37
C THR A 545 18.96 6.46 -6.96
N HIS A 546 19.40 5.44 -6.23
CA HIS A 546 19.22 4.03 -6.62
C HIS A 546 17.74 3.69 -6.80
N LEU A 547 16.88 4.02 -5.81
CA LEU A 547 15.43 3.82 -5.91
C LEU A 547 14.82 4.59 -7.08
N SER A 548 15.26 5.83 -7.31
CA SER A 548 14.79 6.66 -8.43
C SER A 548 15.07 6.02 -9.79
N ARG A 549 16.21 5.37 -9.95
CA ARG A 549 16.58 4.65 -11.18
C ARG A 549 15.68 3.44 -11.42
N ILE A 550 15.35 2.71 -10.35
CA ILE A 550 14.39 1.59 -10.43
C ILE A 550 13.01 2.13 -10.80
N GLN A 551 12.50 3.12 -10.05
CA GLN A 551 11.19 3.72 -10.29
C GLN A 551 11.05 4.28 -11.71
N LYS A 552 12.10 4.95 -12.21
CA LYS A 552 12.14 5.42 -13.59
C LYS A 552 11.87 4.29 -14.59
N ALA A 553 12.55 3.17 -14.47
CA ALA A 553 12.34 2.02 -15.35
C ALA A 553 10.95 1.40 -15.20
N LEU A 554 10.38 1.43 -13.98
CA LEU A 554 9.04 0.94 -13.69
C LEU A 554 7.91 1.91 -14.10
N GLU A 555 8.22 3.16 -14.38
CA GLU A 555 7.28 4.15 -14.94
C GLU A 555 7.34 4.19 -16.48
N GLU A 556 8.37 3.61 -17.12
CA GLU A 556 8.50 3.59 -18.58
C GLU A 556 7.50 2.63 -19.24
N GLY A 557 6.85 3.08 -20.30
CA GLY A 557 5.94 2.27 -21.12
C GLY A 557 4.76 1.68 -20.34
N VAL A 558 4.26 0.55 -20.81
CA VAL A 558 3.09 -0.15 -20.23
C VAL A 558 3.50 -1.45 -19.56
N PRO A 559 2.84 -1.83 -18.44
CA PRO A 559 3.10 -3.11 -17.76
C PRO A 559 2.82 -4.30 -18.69
N GLN A 560 3.50 -5.40 -18.47
CA GLN A 560 3.32 -6.63 -19.22
C GLN A 560 3.10 -7.78 -18.23
N VAL A 561 1.85 -8.14 -18.00
CA VAL A 561 1.47 -9.21 -17.08
C VAL A 561 0.84 -10.37 -17.85
N ASP A 562 1.14 -11.61 -17.46
CA ASP A 562 0.71 -12.79 -18.22
C ASP A 562 -0.75 -13.16 -18.02
N ILE A 563 -1.24 -13.11 -16.79
CA ILE A 563 -2.54 -13.67 -16.39
C ILE A 563 -3.38 -12.64 -15.66
N ALA A 564 -4.64 -12.53 -16.06
CA ALA A 564 -5.68 -11.85 -15.31
C ALA A 564 -6.46 -12.86 -14.45
N MET A 565 -6.44 -12.69 -13.13
CA MET A 565 -7.24 -13.51 -12.22
C MET A 565 -8.50 -12.76 -11.82
N ILE A 566 -9.66 -13.27 -12.19
CA ILE A 566 -10.94 -12.64 -11.82
C ILE A 566 -11.29 -13.06 -10.41
N ARG A 567 -11.33 -12.07 -9.52
CA ARG A 567 -11.71 -12.19 -8.13
C ARG A 567 -12.44 -10.94 -7.66
N THR A 568 -13.60 -11.14 -7.05
CA THR A 568 -14.36 -10.08 -6.37
C THR A 568 -14.24 -10.28 -4.87
N ASP A 569 -13.83 -9.25 -4.14
CA ASP A 569 -13.65 -9.31 -2.70
C ASP A 569 -14.20 -8.03 -2.05
N TYR A 570 -14.87 -8.16 -0.91
CA TYR A 570 -15.48 -7.06 -0.17
C TYR A 570 -14.80 -6.81 1.20
N TYR A 571 -13.78 -7.57 1.56
CA TYR A 571 -13.15 -7.41 2.86
C TYR A 571 -11.65 -7.78 2.80
N LEU A 572 -10.88 -6.93 2.18
CA LEU A 572 -9.46 -7.15 1.96
C LEU A 572 -8.65 -7.24 3.27
N ASN A 573 -9.13 -6.62 4.35
CA ASN A 573 -8.46 -6.62 5.66
C ASN A 573 -8.28 -8.02 6.28
N ASN A 574 -8.85 -9.05 5.68
CA ASN A 574 -8.62 -10.44 6.11
C ASN A 574 -7.21 -10.96 5.86
N LEU A 575 -6.39 -10.18 5.15
CA LEU A 575 -5.09 -10.65 4.67
C LEU A 575 -3.94 -10.39 5.63
N LEU A 576 -4.19 -9.72 6.74
CA LEU A 576 -3.13 -9.42 7.67
C LEU A 576 -2.53 -10.68 8.26
N THR A 577 -1.34 -10.96 7.82
CA THR A 577 -0.42 -11.80 8.56
C THR A 577 0.09 -11.00 9.75
N ASP A 578 0.37 -11.68 10.86
CA ASP A 578 0.91 -11.06 12.08
C ASP A 578 2.37 -10.61 11.87
N VAL A 579 2.55 -9.65 10.97
CA VAL A 579 3.88 -9.15 10.59
C VAL A 579 4.39 -8.13 11.57
N SER A 580 3.47 -7.42 12.21
CA SER A 580 3.80 -6.38 13.17
C SER A 580 4.55 -6.89 14.41
N SER A 581 4.36 -8.16 14.77
CA SER A 581 4.99 -8.76 15.95
C SER A 581 6.38 -9.35 15.68
N SER A 582 6.70 -9.72 14.44
CA SER A 582 7.97 -10.36 14.11
C SER A 582 9.10 -9.38 13.82
N GLY A 583 8.80 -8.10 13.58
CA GLY A 583 9.79 -7.09 13.22
C GLY A 583 10.51 -7.34 11.90
N VAL A 584 10.21 -8.42 11.23
CA VAL A 584 10.76 -8.80 9.93
C VAL A 584 9.59 -9.08 9.04
N TYR A 585 9.58 -8.50 7.86
CA TYR A 585 8.64 -8.85 6.81
C TYR A 585 8.92 -10.29 6.40
N ASN A 586 8.35 -11.22 7.13
CA ASN A 586 8.34 -12.61 6.71
C ASN A 586 7.67 -12.64 5.35
N ASN A 587 8.37 -13.18 4.40
CA ASN A 587 7.82 -13.38 3.09
C ASN A 587 6.73 -14.45 3.20
N ALA A 588 5.47 -14.03 3.18
CA ALA A 588 4.33 -14.93 3.30
C ALA A 588 4.32 -16.01 2.21
N LEU A 589 4.91 -15.74 1.05
CA LEU A 589 5.11 -16.73 -0.01
C LEU A 589 6.01 -17.89 0.40
N HIS A 590 6.95 -17.70 1.31
CA HIS A 590 7.76 -18.77 1.87
C HIS A 590 6.97 -19.82 2.64
N ASN A 591 5.92 -19.37 3.29
CA ASN A 591 5.14 -20.21 4.20
C ASN A 591 3.94 -20.85 3.52
N ASN A 592 3.72 -20.65 2.21
CA ASN A 592 2.50 -21.03 1.49
C ASN A 592 1.22 -20.44 2.11
N GLU A 593 1.34 -19.25 2.68
CA GLU A 593 0.24 -18.54 3.33
C GLU A 593 -0.41 -17.51 2.40
N ALA A 594 -0.21 -17.63 1.07
CA ALA A 594 -0.95 -16.84 0.11
C ALA A 594 -2.45 -17.18 0.20
N TYR A 595 -3.25 -16.19 0.51
CA TYR A 595 -4.67 -16.38 0.76
C TYR A 595 -5.50 -16.60 -0.49
N TYR A 596 -5.02 -16.13 -1.65
CA TYR A 596 -5.78 -16.19 -2.89
C TYR A 596 -5.34 -17.33 -3.78
N TRP A 597 -4.08 -17.36 -4.15
CA TRP A 597 -3.54 -18.39 -5.02
C TRP A 597 -2.48 -19.20 -4.27
N THR A 598 -2.87 -20.37 -3.78
CA THR A 598 -2.07 -21.16 -2.84
C THR A 598 -0.96 -22.01 -3.47
N ASP A 599 -0.84 -22.05 -4.80
CA ASP A 599 0.18 -22.82 -5.51
C ASP A 599 1.24 -21.92 -6.15
N LEU A 600 2.48 -22.11 -5.76
CA LEU A 600 3.61 -21.31 -6.28
C LEU A 600 4.09 -21.71 -7.67
N GLY A 601 3.58 -22.80 -8.25
CA GLY A 601 4.07 -23.35 -9.52
C GLY A 601 4.04 -22.38 -10.71
N LEU A 602 3.05 -21.47 -10.75
CA LEU A 602 3.00 -20.41 -11.77
C LEU A 602 4.14 -19.40 -11.55
N GLN A 603 4.28 -18.88 -10.34
CA GLN A 603 5.32 -17.91 -9.99
C GLN A 603 6.72 -18.51 -10.15
N ASP A 604 6.92 -19.74 -9.66
CA ASP A 604 8.20 -20.46 -9.80
C ASP A 604 8.63 -20.66 -11.25
N LYS A 605 7.69 -20.74 -12.16
CA LYS A 605 7.96 -20.83 -13.61
C LYS A 605 8.18 -19.48 -14.27
N GLY A 606 7.86 -18.38 -13.58
CA GLY A 606 8.02 -17.02 -14.04
C GLY A 606 6.74 -16.37 -14.58
N TYR A 607 5.57 -16.98 -14.39
CA TYR A 607 4.31 -16.30 -14.70
C TYR A 607 4.09 -15.14 -13.75
N THR A 608 3.68 -14.01 -14.31
CA THR A 608 3.15 -12.88 -13.58
C THR A 608 1.63 -12.86 -13.65
N TYR A 609 0.98 -12.40 -12.60
CA TYR A 609 -0.49 -12.31 -12.56
C TYR A 609 -0.96 -11.20 -11.64
N ASP A 610 -2.12 -10.66 -11.99
CA ASP A 610 -2.85 -9.63 -11.25
C ASP A 610 -4.25 -10.11 -10.95
N TYR A 611 -4.88 -9.52 -9.91
CA TYR A 611 -6.28 -9.72 -9.59
C TYR A 611 -7.08 -8.47 -9.95
N PHE A 612 -8.31 -8.66 -10.40
CA PHE A 612 -9.33 -7.62 -10.44
C PHE A 612 -10.73 -8.25 -10.44
N SER A 613 -11.72 -7.47 -10.04
CA SER A 613 -13.08 -7.98 -9.89
C SER A 613 -13.77 -8.26 -11.21
N SER A 614 -14.84 -9.04 -11.12
CA SER A 614 -15.77 -9.23 -12.24
C SER A 614 -16.41 -7.93 -12.67
N TYR A 615 -16.59 -6.94 -11.79
CA TYR A 615 -17.10 -5.62 -12.12
C TYR A 615 -16.11 -4.82 -12.97
N THR A 616 -14.84 -4.81 -12.60
CA THR A 616 -13.78 -4.24 -13.45
C THR A 616 -13.68 -4.97 -14.78
N PHE A 617 -13.84 -6.32 -14.81
CA PHE A 617 -13.83 -7.06 -16.06
C PHE A 617 -15.00 -6.67 -16.99
N MET A 618 -16.16 -6.28 -16.44
CA MET A 618 -17.30 -5.80 -17.25
C MET A 618 -17.09 -4.41 -17.83
N ASP A 619 -16.21 -3.60 -17.28
CA ASP A 619 -15.98 -2.23 -17.72
C ASP A 619 -15.55 -2.17 -19.20
N ASP A 620 -15.91 -1.06 -19.86
CA ASP A 620 -15.54 -0.78 -21.25
C ASP A 620 -14.01 -0.62 -21.45
N GLU A 621 -13.26 -0.28 -20.38
CA GLU A 621 -11.79 -0.19 -20.40
C GLU A 621 -11.12 -1.57 -20.58
N VAL A 622 -11.81 -2.66 -20.26
CA VAL A 622 -11.35 -4.01 -20.54
C VAL A 622 -11.81 -4.43 -21.92
N ASN A 623 -10.90 -4.45 -22.89
CA ASN A 623 -11.14 -4.89 -24.24
C ASN A 623 -10.35 -6.16 -24.57
N VAL A 624 -10.86 -6.95 -25.52
CA VAL A 624 -10.18 -8.18 -25.99
C VAL A 624 -9.89 -8.08 -27.48
N SER A 625 -8.61 -8.14 -27.79
CA SER A 625 -8.09 -8.14 -29.15
C SER A 625 -6.86 -9.04 -29.26
N ASP A 626 -6.67 -9.67 -30.41
CA ASP A 626 -5.55 -10.58 -30.68
C ASP A 626 -5.41 -11.73 -29.67
N GLY A 627 -6.52 -12.15 -29.04
CA GLY A 627 -6.55 -13.20 -28.03
C GLY A 627 -6.00 -12.79 -26.66
N MET A 628 -5.88 -11.50 -26.40
CA MET A 628 -5.40 -10.92 -25.13
C MET A 628 -6.37 -9.87 -24.61
N ILE A 629 -6.33 -9.63 -23.32
CA ILE A 629 -6.98 -8.47 -22.68
C ILE A 629 -6.05 -7.28 -22.79
N ASN A 630 -6.58 -6.14 -23.24
CA ASN A 630 -5.85 -4.86 -23.37
C ASN A 630 -4.50 -5.04 -24.07
N SER A 631 -4.52 -5.59 -25.29
CA SER A 631 -3.33 -5.98 -26.07
C SER A 631 -2.35 -4.84 -26.34
N ASP A 632 -2.83 -3.59 -26.39
CA ASP A 632 -2.00 -2.39 -26.55
C ASP A 632 -1.52 -1.82 -25.18
N GLY A 633 -1.95 -2.39 -24.06
CA GLY A 633 -1.58 -2.05 -22.70
C GLY A 633 -0.92 -3.21 -21.98
N VAL A 634 -1.50 -3.65 -20.86
CA VAL A 634 -0.96 -4.72 -20.00
C VAL A 634 -0.90 -6.09 -20.69
N ALA A 635 -1.74 -6.31 -21.67
CA ALA A 635 -1.72 -7.46 -22.58
C ALA A 635 -1.79 -8.84 -21.89
N TYR A 636 -2.78 -9.07 -21.02
CA TYR A 636 -2.95 -10.38 -20.38
C TYR A 636 -3.23 -11.47 -21.41
N LYS A 637 -2.45 -12.54 -21.37
CA LYS A 637 -2.50 -13.68 -22.29
C LYS A 637 -3.59 -14.69 -21.97
N ALA A 638 -4.08 -14.69 -20.74
CA ALA A 638 -5.11 -15.61 -20.26
C ALA A 638 -5.93 -15.00 -19.14
N VAL A 639 -7.13 -15.55 -18.96
CA VAL A 639 -7.97 -15.28 -17.79
C VAL A 639 -8.10 -16.55 -16.96
N VAL A 640 -7.94 -16.41 -15.64
CA VAL A 640 -8.26 -17.43 -14.66
C VAL A 640 -9.48 -17.01 -13.87
N VAL A 641 -10.50 -17.87 -13.80
CA VAL A 641 -11.70 -17.69 -13.00
C VAL A 641 -11.66 -18.70 -11.86
N MET A 642 -11.60 -18.18 -10.64
CA MET A 642 -11.42 -18.99 -9.43
C MET A 642 -12.50 -18.77 -8.36
N GLN A 643 -13.64 -18.21 -8.73
CA GLN A 643 -14.78 -17.94 -7.84
C GLN A 643 -16.01 -18.74 -8.25
N ASP A 644 -16.92 -19.00 -7.31
CA ASP A 644 -18.23 -19.59 -7.57
C ASP A 644 -19.26 -18.54 -8.00
N GLU A 645 -19.07 -17.29 -7.70
CA GLU A 645 -19.94 -16.18 -8.05
C GLU A 645 -19.40 -15.39 -9.25
N LEU A 646 -20.24 -15.24 -10.26
CA LEU A 646 -19.91 -14.44 -11.43
C LEU A 646 -21.17 -13.72 -11.96
N PRO A 647 -21.16 -12.42 -12.17
CA PRO A 647 -22.25 -11.73 -12.84
C PRO A 647 -22.53 -12.34 -14.22
N LEU A 648 -23.79 -12.51 -14.58
CA LEU A 648 -24.16 -13.04 -15.90
C LEU A 648 -23.54 -12.23 -17.03
N GLU A 649 -23.50 -10.91 -16.90
CA GLU A 649 -22.87 -10.01 -17.86
C GLU A 649 -21.37 -10.25 -18.00
N ALA A 650 -20.66 -10.47 -16.89
CA ALA A 650 -19.26 -10.86 -16.91
C ALA A 650 -19.03 -12.19 -17.63
N ALA A 651 -19.89 -13.19 -17.39
CA ALA A 651 -19.83 -14.47 -18.10
C ALA A 651 -20.09 -14.32 -19.60
N GLN A 652 -21.03 -13.47 -20.00
CA GLN A 652 -21.31 -13.17 -21.41
C GLN A 652 -20.12 -12.50 -22.09
N LYS A 653 -19.49 -11.52 -21.43
CA LYS A 653 -18.25 -10.86 -21.90
C LYS A 653 -17.09 -11.86 -21.99
N LEU A 654 -16.93 -12.73 -20.97
CA LEU A 654 -15.92 -13.78 -20.98
C LEU A 654 -16.10 -14.78 -22.13
N LYS A 655 -17.37 -15.14 -22.43
CA LYS A 655 -17.69 -15.99 -23.59
C LYS A 655 -17.28 -15.34 -24.89
N GLU A 656 -17.60 -14.04 -25.07
CA GLU A 656 -17.19 -13.29 -26.25
C GLU A 656 -15.65 -13.23 -26.36
N ALA A 657 -14.98 -12.96 -25.25
CA ALA A 657 -13.53 -12.94 -25.16
C ALA A 657 -12.89 -14.29 -25.55
N ALA A 658 -13.43 -15.39 -25.02
CA ALA A 658 -12.96 -16.73 -25.35
C ALA A 658 -13.21 -17.09 -26.82
N GLN A 659 -14.35 -16.70 -27.38
CA GLN A 659 -14.65 -16.87 -28.81
C GLN A 659 -13.72 -16.04 -29.69
N ASN A 660 -13.19 -14.94 -29.21
CA ASN A 660 -12.18 -14.10 -29.87
C ASN A 660 -10.74 -14.60 -29.62
N GLY A 661 -10.58 -15.79 -29.02
CA GLY A 661 -9.31 -16.48 -28.90
C GLY A 661 -8.58 -16.32 -27.56
N LEU A 662 -9.16 -15.60 -26.60
CA LEU A 662 -8.57 -15.47 -25.25
C LEU A 662 -8.58 -16.84 -24.55
N PRO A 663 -7.45 -17.38 -24.09
CA PRO A 663 -7.38 -18.56 -23.23
C PRO A 663 -8.10 -18.33 -21.89
N VAL A 664 -8.91 -19.29 -21.47
CA VAL A 664 -9.65 -19.23 -20.20
C VAL A 664 -9.40 -20.50 -19.41
N LEU A 665 -9.06 -20.34 -18.14
CA LEU A 665 -8.88 -21.39 -17.16
C LEU A 665 -9.88 -21.25 -16.03
N PHE A 666 -10.78 -22.21 -15.88
CA PHE A 666 -11.63 -22.33 -14.69
C PHE A 666 -10.96 -23.21 -13.66
N VAL A 667 -10.93 -22.78 -12.39
CA VAL A 667 -10.30 -23.50 -11.30
C VAL A 667 -11.32 -23.83 -10.22
N ASN A 668 -11.59 -25.12 -9.99
CA ASN A 668 -12.42 -25.62 -8.90
C ASN A 668 -11.61 -25.74 -7.60
N ASN A 669 -12.34 -25.87 -6.49
CA ASN A 669 -11.81 -26.22 -5.17
C ASN A 669 -10.76 -25.22 -4.63
N VAL A 670 -10.80 -23.98 -5.08
CA VAL A 670 -10.06 -22.91 -4.42
C VAL A 670 -10.78 -22.60 -3.11
N VAL A 671 -10.03 -22.54 -2.02
CA VAL A 671 -10.58 -22.12 -0.73
C VAL A 671 -10.72 -20.61 -0.76
N GLU A 672 -11.96 -20.15 -0.62
CA GLU A 672 -12.25 -18.74 -0.44
C GLU A 672 -12.37 -18.45 1.06
N HIS A 673 -11.57 -17.50 1.52
CA HIS A 673 -11.75 -16.99 2.86
C HIS A 673 -13.01 -16.13 2.90
N PRO A 674 -13.95 -16.42 3.78
CA PRO A 674 -15.25 -15.80 3.72
C PRO A 674 -15.18 -14.36 4.23
N ASN A 675 -15.69 -13.47 3.42
CA ASN A 675 -15.82 -12.07 3.78
C ASN A 675 -16.97 -11.83 4.75
N ASN A 676 -18.00 -12.67 4.74
CA ASN A 676 -19.29 -12.36 5.37
C ASN A 676 -19.94 -13.46 6.21
N SER A 677 -19.38 -14.64 6.27
CA SER A 677 -19.99 -15.77 7.00
C SER A 677 -19.10 -16.42 8.06
N GLY A 678 -17.81 -16.09 8.12
CA GLY A 678 -16.87 -16.69 9.07
C GLY A 678 -16.55 -18.18 8.83
N VAL A 679 -16.89 -18.72 7.65
CA VAL A 679 -16.70 -20.13 7.31
C VAL A 679 -16.00 -20.23 5.96
N ASP A 680 -14.82 -20.85 5.93
CA ASP A 680 -14.12 -21.10 4.67
C ASP A 680 -15.03 -21.84 3.69
N LYS A 681 -15.03 -21.36 2.46
CA LYS A 681 -15.87 -21.81 1.38
C LYS A 681 -14.98 -22.40 0.29
N VAL A 682 -15.39 -23.49 -0.27
CA VAL A 682 -14.71 -24.07 -1.43
C VAL A 682 -15.53 -23.74 -2.67
N ASN A 683 -14.95 -23.02 -3.61
CA ASN A 683 -15.65 -22.60 -4.80
C ASN A 683 -16.11 -23.77 -5.69
N THR A 684 -17.20 -23.56 -6.41
CA THR A 684 -17.71 -24.42 -7.48
C THR A 684 -17.87 -23.58 -8.73
N ILE A 685 -16.85 -23.23 -9.36
CA ILE A 685 -16.64 -22.28 -10.48
C ILE A 685 -17.93 -21.75 -11.10
N ALA A 686 -18.16 -20.43 -11.00
CA ALA A 686 -19.25 -19.73 -11.65
C ALA A 686 -20.59 -20.49 -11.57
N ALA A 687 -20.88 -21.01 -10.38
CA ALA A 687 -22.08 -21.81 -10.13
C ALA A 687 -23.31 -20.94 -9.83
N SER A 688 -23.07 -19.70 -9.39
CA SER A 688 -24.11 -18.75 -9.00
C SER A 688 -23.83 -17.37 -9.54
N THR A 689 -24.87 -16.60 -9.77
CA THR A 689 -24.72 -15.15 -9.99
C THR A 689 -24.42 -14.43 -8.67
N THR A 690 -23.86 -13.25 -8.74
CA THR A 690 -23.58 -12.42 -7.57
C THR A 690 -24.83 -11.81 -6.95
N GLY A 691 -25.93 -11.71 -7.70
CA GLY A 691 -27.20 -11.13 -7.25
C GLY A 691 -27.98 -12.06 -6.35
N CYS A 692 -28.52 -11.53 -5.25
CA CYS A 692 -29.38 -12.29 -4.36
C CYS A 692 -30.69 -12.66 -5.03
N ASN A 693 -30.84 -13.96 -5.34
CA ASN A 693 -32.08 -14.54 -5.87
C ASN A 693 -32.62 -13.80 -7.12
N ASP A 694 -31.74 -13.42 -8.02
CA ASP A 694 -32.07 -12.73 -9.27
C ASP A 694 -32.69 -13.63 -10.34
N GLY A 695 -32.63 -14.96 -10.13
CA GLY A 695 -33.15 -15.99 -10.99
C GLY A 695 -32.32 -16.23 -12.25
N LEU A 696 -31.10 -15.74 -12.30
CA LEU A 696 -30.22 -15.81 -13.46
C LEU A 696 -29.23 -17.00 -13.43
N ASP A 697 -29.14 -17.75 -12.32
CA ASP A 697 -28.18 -18.86 -12.17
C ASP A 697 -28.27 -19.89 -13.29
N ALA A 698 -29.48 -20.21 -13.76
CA ALA A 698 -29.66 -21.17 -14.84
C ALA A 698 -29.16 -20.65 -16.20
N GLU A 699 -29.25 -19.34 -16.44
CA GLU A 699 -28.71 -18.69 -17.62
C GLU A 699 -27.19 -18.60 -17.54
N LEU A 700 -26.67 -18.23 -16.37
CA LEU A 700 -25.22 -18.25 -16.09
C LEU A 700 -24.64 -19.64 -16.35
N ALA A 701 -25.22 -20.69 -15.76
CA ALA A 701 -24.76 -22.08 -15.95
C ALA A 701 -24.75 -22.47 -17.45
N ALA A 702 -25.74 -22.05 -18.22
CA ALA A 702 -25.78 -22.31 -19.68
C ALA A 702 -24.64 -21.59 -20.40
N VAL A 703 -24.38 -20.31 -20.07
CA VAL A 703 -23.27 -19.53 -20.64
C VAL A 703 -21.92 -20.15 -20.30
N VAL A 704 -21.71 -20.54 -19.03
CA VAL A 704 -20.47 -21.16 -18.55
C VAL A 704 -20.21 -22.51 -19.28
N GLU A 705 -21.24 -23.33 -19.49
CA GLU A 705 -21.10 -24.57 -20.26
C GLU A 705 -20.77 -24.30 -21.74
N GLU A 706 -21.27 -23.22 -22.32
CA GLU A 706 -20.90 -22.81 -23.66
C GLU A 706 -19.44 -22.36 -23.76
N ILE A 707 -18.94 -21.66 -22.72
CA ILE A 707 -17.53 -21.26 -22.60
C ILE A 707 -16.65 -22.53 -22.50
N LYS A 708 -16.99 -23.44 -21.58
CA LYS A 708 -16.23 -24.69 -21.35
C LYS A 708 -16.15 -25.60 -22.58
N ALA A 709 -17.05 -25.44 -23.54
CA ALA A 709 -17.07 -26.19 -24.80
C ALA A 709 -16.08 -25.66 -25.85
N LEU A 710 -15.40 -24.55 -25.64
CA LEU A 710 -14.42 -23.97 -26.55
C LEU A 710 -13.05 -24.63 -26.38
N ASP A 711 -12.31 -24.76 -27.49
CA ASP A 711 -11.02 -25.46 -27.54
C ASP A 711 -9.91 -24.76 -26.73
N ASN A 712 -10.04 -23.44 -26.54
CA ASN A 712 -9.11 -22.59 -25.77
C ASN A 712 -9.56 -22.39 -24.31
N VAL A 713 -10.41 -23.27 -23.81
CA VAL A 713 -10.89 -23.22 -22.41
C VAL A 713 -10.59 -24.53 -21.72
N LYS A 714 -10.12 -24.46 -20.49
CA LYS A 714 -9.91 -25.61 -19.61
C LYS A 714 -10.55 -25.43 -18.25
N THR A 715 -10.85 -26.56 -17.63
CA THR A 715 -11.31 -26.63 -16.24
C THR A 715 -10.37 -27.57 -15.50
N ILE A 716 -9.91 -27.15 -14.33
CA ILE A 716 -9.06 -27.93 -13.43
C ILE A 716 -9.67 -27.98 -12.03
N ASP A 717 -9.26 -28.95 -11.23
CA ASP A 717 -9.79 -29.20 -9.88
C ASP A 717 -8.84 -28.74 -8.76
N SER A 718 -7.72 -28.12 -9.10
CA SER A 718 -6.74 -27.63 -8.15
C SER A 718 -5.82 -26.60 -8.78
N CYS A 719 -5.42 -25.57 -8.01
CA CYS A 719 -4.42 -24.58 -8.41
C CYS A 719 -3.12 -25.25 -8.91
N ALA A 720 -2.70 -26.37 -8.31
CA ALA A 720 -1.49 -27.10 -8.68
C ALA A 720 -1.51 -27.67 -10.13
N GLU A 721 -2.68 -27.74 -10.78
CA GLU A 721 -2.80 -28.18 -12.17
C GLU A 721 -2.64 -27.03 -13.17
N ALA A 722 -2.70 -25.77 -12.69
CA ALA A 722 -2.75 -24.59 -13.54
C ALA A 722 -1.55 -24.45 -14.47
N LEU A 723 -0.34 -24.71 -13.99
CA LEU A 723 0.88 -24.64 -14.79
C LEU A 723 0.78 -25.52 -16.04
N ASN A 724 0.32 -26.76 -15.90
CA ASN A 724 0.17 -27.68 -17.03
C ASN A 724 -1.00 -27.27 -17.94
N ALA A 725 -2.12 -26.82 -17.35
CA ALA A 725 -3.30 -26.41 -18.10
C ALA A 725 -3.02 -25.19 -18.99
N LEU A 726 -2.32 -24.18 -18.47
CA LEU A 726 -1.90 -23.01 -19.23
C LEU A 726 -0.91 -23.35 -20.35
N ALA A 727 0.05 -24.23 -20.07
CA ALA A 727 0.98 -24.71 -21.09
C ALA A 727 0.25 -25.44 -22.23
N GLU A 728 -0.76 -26.27 -21.93
CA GLU A 728 -1.61 -26.93 -22.93
C GLU A 728 -2.51 -25.96 -23.71
N LEU A 729 -2.86 -24.83 -23.13
CA LEU A 729 -3.54 -23.72 -23.82
C LEU A 729 -2.59 -22.85 -24.65
N GLY A 730 -1.28 -23.15 -24.63
CA GLY A 730 -0.25 -22.39 -25.33
C GLY A 730 0.15 -21.09 -24.67
N VAL A 731 -0.24 -20.87 -23.42
CA VAL A 731 0.16 -19.70 -22.62
C VAL A 731 1.51 -19.99 -21.98
N THR A 732 2.48 -19.12 -22.20
CA THR A 732 3.83 -19.21 -21.61
C THR A 732 4.18 -17.89 -20.95
N PRO A 733 4.97 -17.89 -19.88
CA PRO A 733 5.40 -16.64 -19.24
C PRO A 733 6.29 -15.84 -20.19
N ARG A 734 6.20 -14.49 -20.08
CA ARG A 734 7.04 -13.57 -20.85
C ARG A 734 8.49 -13.60 -20.41
N ALA A 735 8.71 -13.81 -19.12
CA ALA A 735 10.03 -13.99 -18.52
C ALA A 735 10.07 -15.36 -17.82
N GLU A 736 10.32 -16.41 -18.59
CA GLU A 736 10.27 -17.79 -18.12
C GLU A 736 11.53 -18.16 -17.32
N ASN A 737 11.38 -18.60 -16.08
CA ASN A 737 12.45 -19.31 -15.40
C ASN A 737 12.70 -20.66 -16.13
N VAL A 738 13.87 -20.83 -16.75
CA VAL A 738 14.19 -22.06 -17.51
C VAL A 738 14.07 -23.26 -16.59
N GLU A 739 14.64 -23.17 -15.42
CA GLU A 739 14.40 -24.09 -14.29
C GLU A 739 13.52 -23.38 -13.26
N SER A 740 12.40 -23.99 -12.89
CA SER A 740 11.49 -23.43 -11.87
C SER A 740 12.23 -23.22 -10.55
N ASN A 741 12.02 -22.08 -9.91
CA ASN A 741 12.66 -21.73 -8.65
C ASN A 741 11.74 -20.83 -7.79
N HIS A 742 11.96 -20.83 -6.48
CA HIS A 742 11.22 -19.99 -5.51
C HIS A 742 11.92 -18.68 -5.17
N LYS A 743 13.04 -18.35 -5.83
CA LYS A 743 13.92 -17.26 -5.41
C LYS A 743 13.69 -15.95 -6.15
N LEU A 744 13.12 -16.02 -7.36
CA LEU A 744 13.00 -14.85 -8.22
C LEU A 744 11.56 -14.37 -8.37
N LEU A 745 11.42 -13.05 -8.32
CA LEU A 745 10.24 -12.32 -8.80
C LEU A 745 10.64 -11.45 -9.97
N THR A 746 9.72 -11.27 -10.92
CA THR A 746 9.94 -10.44 -12.11
C THR A 746 8.82 -9.45 -12.31
N ASN A 747 9.16 -8.26 -12.85
CA ASN A 747 8.21 -7.27 -13.35
C ASN A 747 8.72 -6.80 -14.71
N MET A 748 7.83 -6.73 -15.70
CA MET A 748 8.18 -6.37 -17.07
C MET A 748 7.35 -5.17 -17.54
N ARG A 749 8.00 -4.24 -18.23
CA ARG A 749 7.36 -3.10 -18.87
C ARG A 749 7.84 -2.94 -20.31
N LYS A 750 6.94 -2.53 -21.19
CA LYS A 750 7.21 -2.37 -22.61
C LYS A 750 6.99 -0.92 -23.03
N ALA A 751 8.07 -0.28 -23.47
CA ALA A 751 8.05 1.01 -24.15
C ALA A 751 8.09 0.81 -25.67
N ASP A 752 7.99 1.90 -26.43
CA ASP A 752 7.96 1.85 -27.90
C ASP A 752 9.25 1.25 -28.51
N ASP A 753 10.40 1.52 -27.89
CA ASP A 753 11.73 1.21 -28.40
C ASP A 753 12.57 0.32 -27.46
N ALA A 754 12.00 -0.08 -26.31
CA ALA A 754 12.70 -0.86 -25.30
C ALA A 754 11.71 -1.72 -24.50
N THR A 755 12.21 -2.79 -23.89
CA THR A 755 11.50 -3.52 -22.84
C THR A 755 12.36 -3.53 -21.59
N TYR A 756 11.77 -3.19 -20.45
CA TYR A 756 12.44 -3.23 -19.16
C TYR A 756 12.06 -4.52 -18.43
N LEU A 757 13.03 -5.15 -17.80
CA LEU A 757 12.84 -6.36 -16.99
C LEU A 757 13.52 -6.15 -15.64
N TYR A 758 12.69 -6.07 -14.61
CA TYR A 758 13.09 -6.08 -13.22
C TYR A 758 13.12 -7.51 -12.71
N VAL A 759 14.20 -7.90 -12.04
CA VAL A 759 14.39 -9.23 -11.45
C VAL A 759 14.87 -9.05 -10.02
N TYR A 760 14.23 -9.68 -9.07
CA TYR A 760 14.53 -9.55 -7.64
C TYR A 760 14.65 -10.93 -6.98
N HIS A 761 15.77 -11.16 -6.29
CA HIS A 761 15.93 -12.31 -5.42
C HIS A 761 15.27 -12.02 -4.06
N TYR A 762 13.97 -12.31 -3.96
CA TYR A 762 13.15 -11.88 -2.82
C TYR A 762 13.36 -12.64 -1.52
N MET A 763 14.11 -13.75 -1.57
CA MET A 763 14.50 -14.53 -0.39
C MET A 763 15.77 -13.93 0.24
N TYR A 764 15.66 -12.70 0.72
CA TYR A 764 16.79 -11.92 1.22
C TYR A 764 17.42 -12.47 2.51
N GLU A 765 16.74 -13.38 3.21
CA GLU A 765 17.26 -14.09 4.38
C GLU A 765 17.94 -15.42 4.03
N ASP A 766 17.96 -15.82 2.77
CA ASP A 766 18.68 -17.01 2.32
C ASP A 766 20.20 -16.84 2.47
N GLU A 767 20.91 -17.97 2.58
CA GLU A 767 22.37 -17.97 2.64
C GLU A 767 23.02 -18.19 1.26
N GLU A 768 22.25 -18.55 0.24
CA GLU A 768 22.77 -18.97 -1.06
C GLU A 768 22.25 -18.08 -2.20
N ALA A 769 23.18 -17.59 -3.02
CA ALA A 769 22.89 -16.92 -4.28
C ALA A 769 22.08 -17.81 -5.22
N TYR A 770 21.22 -17.19 -6.01
CA TYR A 770 20.59 -17.82 -7.15
C TYR A 770 21.53 -17.76 -8.36
N THR A 771 21.65 -18.85 -9.10
CA THR A 771 22.30 -18.90 -10.42
C THR A 771 21.45 -19.75 -11.36
N GLY A 772 20.99 -19.17 -12.47
CA GLY A 772 20.11 -19.83 -13.42
C GLY A 772 19.89 -19.01 -14.68
N GLN A 773 18.82 -19.33 -15.39
CA GLN A 773 18.49 -18.68 -16.67
C GLN A 773 17.04 -18.21 -16.70
N ILE A 774 16.84 -17.01 -17.27
CA ILE A 774 15.52 -16.47 -17.61
C ILE A 774 15.42 -16.38 -19.13
N ALA A 775 14.38 -16.99 -19.71
CA ALA A 775 14.09 -16.93 -21.14
C ALA A 775 12.98 -15.90 -21.42
N VAL A 776 13.35 -14.74 -21.89
CA VAL A 776 12.43 -13.63 -22.22
C VAL A 776 11.87 -13.83 -23.62
N GLU A 777 10.55 -13.71 -23.76
CA GLU A 777 9.85 -13.79 -25.04
C GLU A 777 10.27 -12.64 -25.98
N GLY A 778 10.71 -12.96 -27.17
CA GLY A 778 11.27 -12.01 -28.13
C GLY A 778 12.78 -12.16 -28.34
N THR A 779 13.29 -11.44 -29.31
CA THR A 779 14.72 -11.40 -29.63
C THR A 779 15.24 -10.00 -29.36
N TYR A 780 16.19 -9.89 -28.45
CA TYR A 780 16.71 -8.63 -27.95
C TYR A 780 18.23 -8.68 -27.80
N GLN A 781 18.87 -7.52 -27.86
CA GLN A 781 20.17 -7.31 -27.21
C GLN A 781 19.90 -6.76 -25.81
N PRO A 782 20.20 -7.51 -24.75
CA PRO A 782 20.02 -7.02 -23.38
C PRO A 782 21.18 -6.16 -22.92
N TYR A 783 20.87 -5.17 -22.07
CA TYR A 783 21.81 -4.36 -21.30
C TYR A 783 21.41 -4.42 -19.84
N ILE A 784 22.40 -4.51 -18.95
CA ILE A 784 22.19 -4.38 -17.50
C ILE A 784 22.27 -2.92 -17.10
N LEU A 785 21.32 -2.47 -16.30
CA LEU A 785 21.25 -1.15 -15.73
C LEU A 785 21.74 -1.22 -14.28
N ASP A 786 22.95 -0.79 -14.02
CA ASP A 786 23.46 -0.73 -12.65
C ASP A 786 22.77 0.41 -11.91
N THR A 787 21.85 0.06 -11.03
CA THR A 787 21.02 1.01 -10.29
C THR A 787 21.79 1.82 -9.25
N TRP A 788 22.93 1.33 -8.77
CA TRP A 788 23.79 2.03 -7.83
C TRP A 788 24.74 3.02 -8.50
N SER A 789 25.41 2.60 -9.59
CA SER A 789 26.33 3.49 -10.32
C SER A 789 25.64 4.37 -11.36
N GLY A 790 24.56 3.87 -11.98
CA GLY A 790 23.92 4.47 -13.14
C GLY A 790 24.57 4.10 -14.48
N ASP A 791 25.50 3.15 -14.47
CA ASP A 791 26.12 2.64 -15.67
C ASP A 791 25.18 1.69 -16.44
N VAL A 792 25.35 1.62 -17.76
CA VAL A 792 24.57 0.76 -18.65
C VAL A 792 25.55 -0.09 -19.47
N ASP A 793 25.59 -1.39 -19.16
CA ASP A 793 26.53 -2.31 -19.76
C ASP A 793 25.83 -3.35 -20.66
N LYS A 794 26.44 -3.64 -21.82
CA LYS A 794 25.95 -4.66 -22.73
C LYS A 794 26.12 -6.04 -22.13
N VAL A 795 25.04 -6.84 -22.11
CA VAL A 795 25.10 -8.24 -21.71
C VAL A 795 25.64 -9.07 -22.90
N THR A 796 26.78 -9.73 -22.70
CA THR A 796 27.50 -10.45 -23.75
C THR A 796 27.37 -11.98 -23.66
N ASP A 797 26.76 -12.49 -22.60
CA ASP A 797 26.55 -13.93 -22.36
C ASP A 797 25.09 -14.39 -22.58
N ALA A 798 24.26 -13.51 -23.16
CA ALA A 798 22.90 -13.85 -23.58
C ALA A 798 22.88 -14.47 -24.96
N VAL A 799 21.87 -15.31 -25.24
CA VAL A 799 21.66 -15.94 -26.53
C VAL A 799 20.22 -15.83 -26.99
N CYS A 800 20.03 -15.61 -28.31
CA CYS A 800 18.71 -15.66 -28.92
C CYS A 800 18.46 -17.03 -29.50
N GLU A 801 17.45 -17.76 -29.01
CA GLU A 801 17.05 -19.04 -29.54
C GLU A 801 15.53 -19.27 -29.46
N ASN A 802 14.98 -19.94 -30.48
CA ASN A 802 13.54 -20.26 -30.55
C ASN A 802 12.59 -19.06 -30.35
N GLY A 803 13.02 -17.85 -30.72
CA GLY A 803 12.23 -16.66 -30.58
C GLY A 803 12.23 -16.07 -29.13
N LYS A 804 13.15 -16.52 -28.31
CA LYS A 804 13.39 -16.01 -26.96
C LYS A 804 14.84 -15.55 -26.83
N THR A 805 15.05 -14.60 -25.92
CA THR A 805 16.36 -14.16 -25.43
C THR A 805 16.59 -14.80 -24.07
N VAL A 806 17.63 -15.63 -23.97
CA VAL A 806 17.98 -16.32 -22.73
C VAL A 806 19.09 -15.55 -22.03
N LEU A 807 18.79 -15.09 -20.82
CA LEU A 807 19.69 -14.37 -19.92
C LEU A 807 20.27 -15.34 -18.89
N ASN A 808 21.58 -15.27 -18.65
CA ASN A 808 22.18 -15.87 -17.46
C ASN A 808 22.04 -14.89 -16.31
N VAL A 809 21.48 -15.34 -15.19
CA VAL A 809 21.20 -14.51 -14.03
C VAL A 809 21.88 -15.12 -12.81
N THR A 810 22.65 -14.30 -12.11
CA THR A 810 23.20 -14.63 -10.79
C THR A 810 22.90 -13.47 -9.86
N LEU A 811 22.20 -13.74 -8.77
CA LEU A 811 21.78 -12.75 -7.77
C LEU A 811 22.05 -13.26 -6.38
N GLU A 812 22.66 -12.43 -5.56
CA GLU A 812 22.76 -12.65 -4.11
C GLU A 812 21.37 -12.49 -3.46
N PRO A 813 21.13 -13.03 -2.26
CA PRO A 813 19.86 -12.80 -1.55
C PRO A 813 19.58 -11.31 -1.35
N GLY A 814 18.39 -10.87 -1.72
CA GLY A 814 17.99 -9.46 -1.61
C GLY A 814 18.46 -8.54 -2.74
N GLU A 815 19.20 -9.07 -3.72
CA GLU A 815 19.72 -8.30 -4.85
C GLU A 815 18.66 -8.09 -5.94
N VAL A 816 18.74 -6.94 -6.59
CA VAL A 816 17.93 -6.55 -7.76
C VAL A 816 18.81 -6.47 -9.00
N ALA A 817 18.37 -7.09 -10.09
CA ALA A 817 18.89 -6.83 -11.44
C ALA A 817 17.84 -6.13 -12.29
N LEU A 818 18.25 -5.09 -12.98
CA LEU A 818 17.41 -4.34 -13.90
C LEU A 818 18.00 -4.41 -15.30
N TYR A 819 17.21 -4.90 -16.24
CA TYR A 819 17.62 -5.01 -17.64
C TYR A 819 16.80 -4.08 -18.52
N VAL A 820 17.45 -3.53 -19.54
CA VAL A 820 16.77 -2.95 -20.71
C VAL A 820 17.10 -3.79 -21.95
N LEU A 821 16.07 -4.18 -22.67
CA LEU A 821 16.13 -5.08 -23.79
C LEU A 821 15.88 -4.30 -25.08
N ASN A 822 16.90 -4.21 -25.94
CA ASN A 822 16.82 -3.53 -27.25
C ASN A 822 16.16 -4.46 -28.28
N PRO A 823 14.95 -4.14 -28.80
CA PRO A 823 14.28 -5.01 -29.78
C PRO A 823 14.84 -4.90 -31.19
N ASN A 824 15.72 -3.94 -31.45
CA ASN A 824 16.30 -3.69 -32.77
C ASN A 824 17.57 -4.50 -33.05
N GLU A 825 18.09 -5.22 -32.05
CA GLU A 825 19.30 -6.02 -32.12
C GLU A 825 19.07 -7.38 -31.47
N GLU A 826 19.76 -8.42 -31.94
CA GLU A 826 19.80 -9.74 -31.31
C GLU A 826 21.04 -9.87 -30.45
N ALA A 827 20.92 -10.59 -29.32
CA ALA A 827 22.06 -10.88 -28.45
C ALA A 827 23.15 -11.61 -29.23
N VAL A 828 24.37 -11.12 -29.06
CA VAL A 828 25.57 -11.76 -29.58
C VAL A 828 26.34 -12.34 -28.42
N TYR A 829 26.42 -13.68 -28.38
CA TYR A 829 27.20 -14.38 -27.36
C TYR A 829 28.69 -14.16 -27.57
N GLU A 830 29.37 -13.69 -26.54
CA GLU A 830 30.82 -13.63 -26.46
C GLU A 830 31.31 -14.53 -25.35
N GLU A 831 32.25 -15.42 -25.67
CA GLU A 831 32.82 -16.31 -24.67
C GLU A 831 33.60 -15.50 -23.62
N ASN A 832 33.16 -15.57 -22.34
CA ASN A 832 33.91 -14.93 -21.25
C ASN A 832 35.24 -15.67 -21.05
N THR A 833 36.34 -15.03 -21.47
CA THR A 833 37.70 -15.55 -21.32
C THR A 833 38.43 -14.89 -20.16
N ALA A 834 37.74 -14.05 -19.38
CA ALA A 834 38.30 -13.34 -18.24
C ALA A 834 38.87 -14.30 -17.20
N GLN A 835 40.00 -13.96 -16.63
CA GLN A 835 40.62 -14.66 -15.51
C GLN A 835 40.56 -13.78 -14.26
N SER A 836 40.00 -14.34 -13.20
CA SER A 836 39.90 -13.64 -11.92
C SER A 836 40.85 -14.21 -10.89
N THR A 837 41.41 -13.33 -10.06
CA THR A 837 42.24 -13.68 -8.89
C THR A 837 41.68 -12.93 -7.69
N GLU A 838 41.38 -13.66 -6.63
CA GLU A 838 40.88 -13.07 -5.39
C GLU A 838 42.01 -12.92 -4.38
N THR A 839 41.99 -11.80 -3.65
CA THR A 839 42.91 -11.48 -2.56
C THR A 839 42.14 -10.99 -1.36
N GLU A 840 42.32 -11.62 -0.20
CA GLU A 840 41.71 -11.17 1.05
C GLU A 840 42.35 -9.86 1.55
N LEU A 841 41.51 -8.89 1.93
CA LEU A 841 41.93 -7.68 2.61
C LEU A 841 41.88 -7.88 4.12
N THR A 842 42.95 -7.45 4.79
CA THR A 842 43.09 -7.58 6.26
C THR A 842 43.69 -6.30 6.83
N GLY A 843 43.81 -6.26 8.17
CA GLY A 843 44.48 -5.15 8.85
C GLY A 843 43.69 -3.87 8.95
N TRP A 844 42.38 -3.99 8.96
CA TRP A 844 41.47 -2.88 9.11
C TRP A 844 41.61 -2.15 10.42
N ASN A 845 41.70 -0.83 10.39
CA ASN A 845 41.54 0.04 11.55
C ASN A 845 40.12 0.58 11.57
N LEU A 846 39.46 0.54 12.73
CA LEU A 846 38.09 1.01 12.91
C LEU A 846 38.02 2.20 13.87
N THR A 847 37.31 3.23 13.46
CA THR A 847 36.83 4.30 14.34
C THR A 847 35.32 4.41 14.21
N VAL A 848 34.61 4.64 15.32
CA VAL A 848 33.15 4.81 15.33
C VAL A 848 32.83 6.18 15.89
N ASP A 849 32.09 6.97 15.12
CA ASP A 849 31.45 8.18 15.58
C ASP A 849 30.13 7.78 16.25
N SER A 850 30.12 7.69 17.57
CA SER A 850 29.00 7.24 18.39
C SER A 850 28.05 8.38 18.67
N TYR A 851 26.76 8.11 18.43
CA TYR A 851 25.65 9.06 18.66
C TYR A 851 25.09 8.85 20.05
N THR A 852 24.88 9.93 20.81
CA THR A 852 24.28 9.89 22.14
C THR A 852 23.40 11.13 22.38
N PRO A 853 22.41 11.03 23.31
CA PRO A 853 21.57 12.16 23.67
C PRO A 853 22.37 13.40 24.10
N GLY A 854 21.99 14.55 23.53
CA GLY A 854 22.61 15.85 23.82
C GLY A 854 21.65 16.83 24.52
N ASP A 855 22.05 18.10 24.50
CA ASP A 855 21.31 19.16 25.19
C ASP A 855 20.05 19.58 24.42
N LYS A 856 19.01 19.98 25.17
CA LYS A 856 17.78 20.56 24.63
C LYS A 856 18.07 21.89 23.95
N LYS A 857 17.52 22.10 22.77
CA LYS A 857 17.53 23.38 22.06
C LYS A 857 16.12 23.90 21.87
N GLU A 858 16.00 25.23 21.83
CA GLU A 858 14.74 25.95 21.66
C GLU A 858 14.88 26.95 20.53
N ARG A 859 13.85 27.06 19.71
CA ARG A 859 13.68 28.05 18.65
C ARG A 859 12.36 28.78 18.87
N THR A 860 12.37 30.10 18.72
CA THR A 860 11.17 30.92 18.82
C THR A 860 11.11 31.88 17.65
N GLU A 861 9.99 31.88 16.93
CA GLU A 861 9.72 32.79 15.85
C GLU A 861 8.38 33.48 16.03
N LYS A 862 8.32 34.73 15.57
CA LYS A 862 7.05 35.45 15.46
C LYS A 862 6.66 35.56 14.00
N ASN A 863 5.59 34.89 13.64
CA ASN A 863 5.01 35.01 12.32
C ASN A 863 4.52 36.44 12.06
N VAL A 864 5.02 37.07 10.99
CA VAL A 864 4.71 38.47 10.67
C VAL A 864 3.32 38.62 10.07
N GLU A 865 2.82 37.60 9.38
CA GLU A 865 1.52 37.61 8.70
C GLU A 865 0.39 37.40 9.70
N THR A 866 0.49 36.39 10.54
CA THR A 866 -0.55 36.03 11.51
C THR A 866 -0.39 36.73 12.85
N GLY A 867 0.84 37.14 13.20
CA GLY A 867 1.21 37.73 14.50
C GLY A 867 1.41 36.73 15.63
N VAL A 868 1.28 35.41 15.33
CA VAL A 868 1.48 34.31 16.28
C VAL A 868 2.97 34.20 16.62
N THR A 869 3.27 33.79 17.85
CA THR A 869 4.65 33.46 18.26
C THR A 869 4.70 31.98 18.59
N THR A 870 5.46 31.24 17.80
CA THR A 870 5.64 29.80 17.93
C THR A 870 7.00 29.52 18.56
N THR A 871 7.02 28.58 19.52
CA THR A 871 8.24 28.08 20.15
C THR A 871 8.32 26.59 19.94
N GLU A 872 9.43 26.15 19.41
CA GLU A 872 9.73 24.75 19.14
C GLU A 872 11.01 24.31 19.85
N VAL A 873 11.13 23.03 20.10
CA VAL A 873 12.29 22.44 20.72
C VAL A 873 12.81 21.23 19.94
N THR A 874 14.07 20.94 20.13
CA THR A 874 14.72 19.70 19.71
C THR A 874 15.80 19.30 20.71
N TYR A 875 16.45 18.18 20.48
CA TYR A 875 17.60 17.71 21.24
C TYR A 875 18.79 17.50 20.32
N GLU A 876 19.95 17.99 20.73
CA GLU A 876 21.21 17.70 20.01
C GLU A 876 21.54 16.22 20.12
N THR A 877 22.27 15.73 19.13
CA THR A 877 22.97 14.47 19.21
C THR A 877 24.44 14.78 19.47
N ASN A 878 24.98 14.24 20.58
CA ASN A 878 26.39 14.31 20.85
C ASN A 878 27.14 13.25 20.06
N HIS A 879 28.34 13.59 19.63
CA HIS A 879 29.22 12.73 18.86
C HIS A 879 30.49 12.43 19.68
N GLU A 880 30.79 11.15 19.85
CA GLU A 880 31.99 10.67 20.52
C GLU A 880 32.74 9.70 19.63
N ILE A 881 34.02 9.98 19.38
CA ILE A 881 34.85 9.10 18.56
C ILE A 881 35.42 7.98 19.41
N ILE A 882 35.07 6.76 19.11
CA ILE A 882 35.59 5.54 19.66
C ILE A 882 36.65 4.99 18.70
N ASP A 883 37.90 4.95 19.11
CA ASP A 883 38.99 4.36 18.34
C ASP A 883 39.19 2.88 18.78
N ALA A 884 38.70 1.96 17.96
CA ALA A 884 38.81 0.53 18.17
C ALA A 884 40.21 0.00 17.75
N GLY A 885 40.98 0.82 17.04
CA GLY A 885 42.31 0.47 16.53
C GLY A 885 42.27 -0.59 15.42
N GLN A 886 43.39 -1.32 15.31
CA GLN A 886 43.50 -2.39 14.30
C GLN A 886 42.74 -3.64 14.73
N LEU A 887 41.86 -4.09 13.88
CA LEU A 887 41.05 -5.28 14.10
C LEU A 887 41.78 -6.53 13.61
N THR A 888 41.59 -7.62 14.34
CA THR A 888 42.10 -8.95 13.96
C THR A 888 41.05 -9.72 13.13
N GLU A 889 39.79 -9.45 13.34
CA GLU A 889 38.64 -10.01 12.65
C GLU A 889 37.59 -8.92 12.53
N LEU A 890 36.76 -8.96 11.46
CA LEU A 890 35.65 -8.08 11.27
C LEU A 890 34.40 -8.69 11.91
N LEU A 891 34.10 -8.24 13.12
CA LEU A 891 32.95 -8.65 13.92
C LEU A 891 31.93 -7.53 14.00
N SER A 892 30.70 -7.89 14.35
CA SER A 892 29.68 -6.89 14.71
C SER A 892 30.16 -6.00 15.84
N TRP A 893 29.77 -4.70 15.82
CA TRP A 893 30.21 -3.75 16.85
C TRP A 893 29.90 -4.22 18.27
N ARG A 894 28.75 -4.90 18.46
CA ARG A 894 28.36 -5.43 19.77
C ARG A 894 29.27 -6.49 20.30
N ASP A 895 30.01 -7.19 19.44
CA ASP A 895 30.96 -8.25 19.78
C ASP A 895 32.41 -7.75 19.96
N LEU A 896 32.67 -6.47 19.64
CA LEU A 896 33.97 -5.83 19.83
C LEU A 896 34.04 -5.21 21.24
N GLU A 897 34.95 -5.72 22.08
CA GLU A 897 35.16 -5.24 23.48
C GLU A 897 35.39 -3.73 23.54
N SER A 898 36.00 -3.14 22.52
CA SER A 898 36.31 -1.71 22.44
C SER A 898 35.08 -0.85 22.09
N ILE A 899 33.98 -1.43 21.62
CA ILE A 899 32.74 -0.72 21.20
C ILE A 899 31.57 -1.15 22.09
N GLY A 900 31.13 -2.40 22.00
CA GLY A 900 30.04 -2.96 22.80
C GLY A 900 28.64 -2.78 22.18
N ASP A 901 27.63 -3.24 22.92
CA ASP A 901 26.23 -3.42 22.46
C ASP A 901 25.31 -2.20 22.70
N THR A 902 25.88 -1.08 23.14
CA THR A 902 25.13 0.16 23.38
C THR A 902 25.50 1.29 22.42
N VAL A 903 26.30 1.01 21.40
CA VAL A 903 26.79 2.01 20.45
C VAL A 903 26.00 1.96 19.15
N SER A 904 25.55 3.13 18.71
CA SER A 904 25.00 3.38 17.38
C SER A 904 25.72 4.57 16.75
N GLY A 905 25.77 4.67 15.43
CA GLY A 905 26.42 5.78 14.76
C GLY A 905 27.06 5.39 13.44
N VAL A 906 28.26 5.89 13.17
CA VAL A 906 28.96 5.76 11.89
C VAL A 906 30.36 5.17 12.10
N GLY A 907 30.58 3.96 11.59
CA GLY A 907 31.90 3.29 11.64
C GLY A 907 32.69 3.54 10.36
N THR A 908 33.96 3.87 10.51
CA THR A 908 34.90 4.05 9.41
C THR A 908 36.02 3.04 9.53
N TYR A 909 36.12 2.16 8.54
CA TYR A 909 37.13 1.13 8.41
C TYR A 909 38.17 1.57 7.38
N THR A 910 39.47 1.49 7.70
CA THR A 910 40.53 1.91 6.78
C THR A 910 41.65 0.85 6.73
N THR A 911 42.08 0.50 5.53
CA THR A 911 43.25 -0.35 5.30
C THR A 911 43.98 0.03 4.02
N THR A 912 45.13 -0.58 3.76
CA THR A 912 45.93 -0.40 2.53
C THR A 912 46.04 -1.72 1.78
N PHE A 913 46.15 -1.61 0.46
CA PHE A 913 46.39 -2.77 -0.42
C PHE A 913 47.31 -2.40 -1.57
N THR A 914 47.80 -3.40 -2.27
CA THR A 914 48.71 -3.17 -3.40
C THR A 914 48.12 -3.67 -4.69
N VAL A 915 48.08 -2.80 -5.71
CA VAL A 915 47.71 -3.13 -7.10
C VAL A 915 48.98 -3.44 -7.88
N PRO A 916 48.99 -4.47 -8.76
CA PRO A 916 50.14 -4.79 -9.59
C PRO A 916 50.69 -3.58 -10.34
N GLU A 917 52.01 -3.50 -10.52
CA GLU A 917 52.63 -2.36 -11.23
C GLU A 917 52.32 -2.31 -12.72
N ASP A 918 51.88 -3.44 -13.30
CA ASP A 918 51.46 -3.60 -14.68
C ASP A 918 49.94 -3.59 -14.85
N PHE A 919 49.19 -3.21 -13.82
CA PHE A 919 47.72 -3.03 -13.90
C PHE A 919 47.32 -1.99 -14.93
N ASP A 920 46.39 -2.37 -15.81
CA ASP A 920 45.87 -1.52 -16.87
C ASP A 920 44.35 -1.36 -16.74
N VAL A 921 43.93 -0.19 -16.32
CA VAL A 921 42.49 0.16 -16.09
C VAL A 921 41.58 -0.01 -17.33
N GLU A 922 42.17 -0.06 -18.55
CA GLU A 922 41.42 -0.25 -19.78
C GLU A 922 41.10 -1.75 -20.07
N THR A 923 41.86 -2.65 -19.48
CA THR A 923 41.78 -4.10 -19.75
C THR A 923 41.59 -4.95 -18.50
N GLU A 924 41.71 -4.37 -17.33
CA GLU A 924 41.61 -5.07 -16.04
C GLU A 924 40.56 -4.37 -15.13
N LYS A 925 39.91 -5.19 -14.31
CA LYS A 925 38.88 -4.74 -13.36
C LYS A 925 39.29 -5.13 -11.94
N VAL A 926 38.97 -4.26 -10.97
CA VAL A 926 39.15 -4.55 -9.55
C VAL A 926 37.83 -4.30 -8.82
N VAL A 927 37.27 -5.34 -8.21
CA VAL A 927 36.03 -5.26 -7.43
C VAL A 927 36.35 -5.56 -5.97
N PHE A 928 35.91 -4.68 -5.10
CA PHE A 928 35.87 -4.89 -3.66
C PHE A 928 34.56 -5.62 -3.29
N LYS A 929 34.63 -6.57 -2.35
CA LYS A 929 33.47 -7.22 -1.72
C LYS A 929 33.73 -7.38 -0.22
N ALA A 930 32.71 -7.07 0.58
CA ALA A 930 32.61 -7.50 1.98
C ALA A 930 31.52 -8.59 2.11
N ASP A 931 31.63 -9.44 3.13
CA ASP A 931 30.57 -10.43 3.37
C ASP A 931 29.25 -9.74 3.75
N SER A 932 29.30 -8.70 4.58
CA SER A 932 28.09 -7.96 4.98
C SER A 932 28.39 -6.56 5.53
N PHE A 933 27.44 -5.63 5.28
CA PHE A 933 27.31 -4.36 5.99
C PHE A 933 26.20 -4.38 7.07
N ASN A 934 25.68 -5.56 7.40
CA ASN A 934 24.56 -5.74 8.34
C ASN A 934 23.35 -4.84 8.02
N TYR A 935 22.95 -4.78 6.75
CA TYR A 935 21.88 -3.92 6.24
C TYR A 935 22.07 -2.40 6.47
N GLY A 936 23.25 -1.96 6.94
CA GLY A 936 23.60 -0.55 7.05
C GLY A 936 23.80 0.10 5.68
N THR A 937 23.72 1.41 5.62
CA THR A 937 24.18 2.13 4.43
C THR A 937 25.71 2.23 4.43
N ALA A 938 26.31 2.38 3.26
CA ALA A 938 27.75 2.41 3.13
C ALA A 938 28.25 3.42 2.09
N MET A 939 29.46 3.92 2.34
CA MET A 939 30.22 4.71 1.39
C MET A 939 31.66 4.19 1.33
N ILE A 940 32.16 4.01 0.13
CA ILE A 940 33.55 3.60 -0.10
C ILE A 940 34.34 4.72 -0.78
N THR A 941 35.55 4.96 -0.28
CA THR A 941 36.55 5.80 -0.96
C THR A 941 37.85 5.04 -1.16
N VAL A 942 38.44 5.22 -2.33
CA VAL A 942 39.77 4.70 -2.64
C VAL A 942 40.65 5.87 -3.03
N ASN A 943 41.78 6.04 -2.33
CA ASN A 943 42.68 7.20 -2.51
C ASN A 943 41.92 8.54 -2.46
N ASP A 944 40.99 8.69 -1.50
CA ASP A 944 40.09 9.85 -1.30
C ASP A 944 39.05 10.06 -2.43
N GLN A 945 38.95 9.16 -3.39
CA GLN A 945 37.91 9.20 -4.43
C GLN A 945 36.73 8.33 -4.03
N LYS A 946 35.50 8.93 -3.96
CA LYS A 946 34.24 8.21 -3.72
C LYS A 946 33.93 7.28 -4.90
N VAL A 947 33.55 6.05 -4.64
CA VAL A 947 33.09 5.09 -5.65
C VAL A 947 31.65 4.65 -5.35
N PRO A 948 30.84 4.32 -6.37
CA PRO A 948 29.53 3.73 -6.16
C PRO A 948 29.61 2.41 -5.38
N VAL A 949 28.63 2.18 -4.53
CA VAL A 949 28.57 0.97 -3.69
C VAL A 949 27.22 0.32 -3.91
N ASP A 950 27.22 -0.94 -4.28
CA ASP A 950 26.06 -1.78 -4.12
C ASP A 950 25.94 -2.16 -2.65
N MET A 951 24.97 -1.57 -1.97
CA MET A 951 24.79 -1.76 -0.53
C MET A 951 24.06 -3.06 -0.20
N ASP A 952 23.44 -3.72 -1.17
CA ASP A 952 22.73 -4.98 -0.98
C ASP A 952 23.68 -6.16 -1.01
N THR A 953 24.65 -6.13 -1.93
CA THR A 953 25.68 -7.17 -2.08
C THR A 953 27.01 -6.85 -1.39
N ALA A 954 27.11 -5.66 -0.77
CA ALA A 954 28.34 -5.12 -0.18
C ALA A 954 29.53 -5.10 -1.15
N THR A 955 29.30 -4.73 -2.42
CA THR A 955 30.31 -4.69 -3.47
C THR A 955 30.55 -3.28 -4.02
N ALA A 956 31.73 -3.06 -4.59
CA ALA A 956 32.04 -1.83 -5.32
C ALA A 956 33.09 -2.08 -6.42
N ASP A 957 32.85 -1.57 -7.62
CA ASP A 957 33.89 -1.49 -8.65
C ASP A 957 34.82 -0.30 -8.35
N ILE A 958 36.04 -0.63 -7.96
CA ILE A 958 37.05 0.37 -7.60
C ILE A 958 38.09 0.62 -8.69
N THR A 959 37.90 0.03 -9.86
CA THR A 959 38.86 0.04 -10.98
C THR A 959 39.38 1.42 -11.34
N LYS A 960 38.47 2.40 -11.47
CA LYS A 960 38.82 3.79 -11.86
C LYS A 960 39.49 4.60 -10.74
N ALA A 961 39.47 4.11 -9.50
CA ALA A 961 39.99 4.80 -8.32
C ALA A 961 41.35 4.26 -7.83
N VAL A 962 41.77 3.09 -8.31
CA VAL A 962 43.06 2.51 -7.94
C VAL A 962 44.19 3.05 -8.82
N VAL A 963 45.42 2.96 -8.26
CA VAL A 963 46.69 3.24 -8.98
C VAL A 963 47.65 2.06 -8.78
N PRO A 964 48.55 1.79 -9.74
CA PRO A 964 49.63 0.83 -9.54
C PRO A 964 50.41 1.13 -8.26
N GLY A 965 50.74 0.11 -7.47
CA GLY A 965 51.40 0.21 -6.16
C GLY A 965 50.41 0.28 -4.99
N GLU A 966 50.81 0.99 -3.93
CA GLU A 966 50.02 1.10 -2.70
C GLU A 966 48.80 2.00 -2.83
N ASN A 967 47.65 1.52 -2.39
CA ASN A 967 46.35 2.23 -2.37
C ASN A 967 45.77 2.18 -0.96
N THR A 968 44.95 3.17 -0.63
CA THR A 968 44.20 3.22 0.63
C THR A 968 42.70 3.09 0.31
N ILE A 969 42.03 2.21 1.02
CA ILE A 969 40.55 2.09 0.97
C ILE A 969 39.96 2.46 2.34
N SER A 970 38.89 3.24 2.31
CA SER A 970 38.08 3.56 3.47
C SER A 970 36.63 3.15 3.19
N VAL A 971 36.08 2.35 4.09
CA VAL A 971 34.67 1.91 4.07
C VAL A 971 33.96 2.51 5.27
N ARG A 972 32.98 3.34 5.03
CA ARG A 972 32.11 3.91 6.06
C ARG A 972 30.80 3.12 6.08
N VAL A 973 30.35 2.66 7.24
CA VAL A 973 29.08 1.91 7.41
C VAL A 973 28.28 2.56 8.53
N THR A 974 26.98 2.72 8.33
CA THR A 974 26.09 3.30 9.33
C THR A 974 25.28 2.24 10.08
N SER A 975 24.71 2.63 11.20
CA SER A 975 23.78 1.83 12.00
C SER A 975 22.40 2.48 12.06
N SER A 976 21.40 1.76 12.61
CA SER A 976 20.21 2.38 13.20
C SER A 976 20.54 2.94 14.60
N LEU A 977 19.57 3.60 15.24
CA LEU A 977 19.75 4.09 16.63
C LEU A 977 19.37 3.04 17.68
N CYS A 978 19.01 1.82 17.33
CA CYS A 978 18.51 0.80 18.25
C CYS A 978 19.41 0.62 19.46
N ASN A 979 20.70 0.38 19.27
CA ASN A 979 21.60 0.04 20.36
C ASN A 979 21.79 1.17 21.39
N VAL A 980 21.85 2.43 20.95
CA VAL A 980 21.93 3.58 21.87
C VAL A 980 20.60 3.88 22.52
N ALA A 981 19.48 3.64 21.80
CA ALA A 981 18.13 3.98 22.28
C ALA A 981 17.56 2.93 23.26
N ARG A 982 18.12 1.73 23.30
CA ARG A 982 17.70 0.66 24.22
C ARG A 982 17.70 1.16 25.67
N GLY A 983 16.56 1.02 26.33
CA GLY A 983 16.39 1.49 27.71
C GLY A 983 16.31 3.01 27.89
N TYR A 984 16.15 3.78 26.80
CA TYR A 984 15.87 5.20 26.86
C TYR A 984 14.37 5.43 27.11
N GLU A 985 14.04 6.10 28.22
CA GLU A 985 12.65 6.17 28.73
C GLU A 985 11.61 6.69 27.72
N PRO A 986 11.88 7.70 26.89
CA PRO A 986 10.92 8.13 25.86
C PRO A 986 10.66 7.12 24.74
N ILE A 987 11.50 6.10 24.61
CA ILE A 987 11.36 5.05 23.61
C ILE A 987 11.10 3.74 24.36
N PHE A 988 9.93 3.63 24.95
CA PHE A 988 9.58 2.60 25.93
C PHE A 988 9.56 1.17 25.39
N TRP A 989 9.43 0.96 24.06
CA TRP A 989 9.52 -0.38 23.45
C TRP A 989 10.97 -0.83 23.19
N LEU A 990 11.93 0.07 23.13
CA LEU A 990 13.35 -0.26 23.07
C LEU A 990 13.89 -0.37 24.49
N THR A 991 13.74 -1.55 25.07
CA THR A 991 14.17 -1.81 26.45
C THR A 991 15.54 -2.46 26.50
N ASN A 992 16.14 -2.55 27.67
CA ASN A 992 17.38 -3.31 27.88
C ASN A 992 17.21 -4.83 27.60
N GLU A 993 15.97 -5.31 27.47
CA GLU A 993 15.65 -6.68 27.08
C GLU A 993 15.59 -6.85 25.56
N THR A 994 15.51 -5.77 24.79
CA THR A 994 15.59 -5.81 23.33
C THR A 994 16.98 -6.28 22.94
N GLU A 995 17.07 -7.29 22.07
CA GLU A 995 18.36 -7.76 21.56
C GLU A 995 19.11 -6.65 20.83
N PRO A 996 20.41 -6.46 21.10
CA PRO A 996 21.18 -5.47 20.37
C PRO A 996 21.32 -5.86 18.90
N ALA A 997 21.12 -4.89 18.01
CA ALA A 997 21.29 -5.08 16.59
C ALA A 997 22.76 -5.27 16.18
N ASP A 998 22.98 -6.00 15.11
CA ASP A 998 24.30 -6.17 14.50
C ASP A 998 24.62 -4.98 13.59
N TYR A 999 25.81 -4.42 13.78
CA TYR A 999 26.26 -3.26 13.02
C TYR A 999 27.68 -3.41 12.48
N GLY A 1000 27.98 -2.64 11.45
CA GLY A 1000 29.29 -2.51 10.87
C GLY A 1000 29.58 -3.51 9.75
N MET A 1001 30.80 -3.49 9.27
CA MET A 1001 31.30 -4.41 8.27
C MET A 1001 31.77 -5.69 8.92
N THR A 1002 31.25 -6.84 8.53
CA THR A 1002 31.53 -8.14 9.17
C THR A 1002 31.97 -9.20 8.17
N GLY A 1003 32.61 -10.26 8.70
CA GLY A 1003 33.06 -11.38 7.90
C GLY A 1003 34.40 -11.11 7.19
N LYS A 1004 34.51 -11.51 5.94
CA LYS A 1004 35.69 -11.30 5.10
C LYS A 1004 35.54 -10.14 4.16
N THR A 1005 36.64 -9.57 3.77
CA THR A 1005 36.71 -8.60 2.67
C THR A 1005 37.71 -9.06 1.63
N THR A 1006 37.36 -8.90 0.36
CA THR A 1006 38.19 -9.38 -0.75
C THR A 1006 38.34 -8.34 -1.84
N LEU A 1007 39.41 -8.44 -2.62
CA LEU A 1007 39.60 -7.79 -3.91
C LEU A 1007 39.68 -8.86 -5.00
N THR A 1008 38.80 -8.73 -5.97
CA THR A 1008 38.84 -9.58 -7.17
C THR A 1008 39.43 -8.81 -8.33
N PHE A 1009 40.58 -9.23 -8.81
CA PHE A 1009 41.21 -8.71 -10.01
C PHE A 1009 40.79 -9.57 -11.19
N THR A 1010 40.21 -8.96 -12.22
CA THR A 1010 39.77 -9.66 -13.43
C THR A 1010 40.51 -9.08 -14.62
N THR A 1011 41.11 -9.93 -15.45
CA THR A 1011 41.80 -9.53 -16.69
C THR A 1011 41.05 -10.07 -17.89
N ASN A 1012 40.58 -9.20 -18.77
CA ASN A 1012 40.05 -9.59 -20.08
C ASN A 1012 41.22 -9.84 -21.05
N LYS A 1013 41.33 -11.05 -21.57
CA LYS A 1013 42.38 -11.43 -22.54
C LYS A 1013 41.87 -11.32 -23.97
#